data_f733bb90a6fb1ad65343872d79bdc984
#
_entry.id   f733bb90a6fb1ad65343872d79bdc984
#
_cell.length_a   1.000
_cell.length_b   1.000
_cell.length_c   1.000
_cell.angle_alpha   90.00
_cell.angle_beta   90.00
_cell.angle_gamma   90.00
#
_symmetry.space_group_name_H-M   'P 1'
#
loop_
_entity.id
_entity.type
_entity.pdbx_description
1 polymer ?
#
loop_
_entity_poly.entity_id
_entity_poly.type
_entity_poly.pdbx_seq_one_letter_code
_entity_poly.pdbx_strand_id
1 'polypeptide(L)'
;ILTSVSGMSKGRNNMFMVGDVKQSIYRFRLSRPELFMEKYDTYSVESSPCQRIDLHKNFRSRKEVLDSTNYLFEKLMFREFGGIEYDENAALYAGAEFPPIPEDAVFTDKTEVLIFNQQDMKTRDAKEAEARMIARRIREMMGSGYIYDKDSDSFRKIQYKDIVILTRSIQGWAEIFSAVLAEEGIPAYSVSREGYFETYEISVLLDYLRILDNARQDLPLTAVLTSPFVGLDAEELAQIRLAYPNLPFYESVWLCGEEKTEETGADGSGETGEKEKKEKKKSDAEAENRSGEISEAVREKLAEFTRQVRYFRSILSYTPIHDLLAEILEETGYRTFIAAMPGGEQRIANVEMLMEKACAFEGTSYKGLFNFVRYIEQLKKYNVDYGEAGIMDEQADTVRLMSIHKSKGLEFPIVFVAGMGKSFNMQDQRGSIVIHPDWGIGIDAVDLEQRTKNPTFLKRMIQEKTKLENLSEELRVLYVGMTRAKEKMILTGTAKLGEEELLALEMMEDIIKREEKQNSWKADEKDSLALYQMEGAKTCFDWILPALMRDWKKAEKWIQVRLVTREELSYGAATAGRAEVLAREVLEHWDTEKSYMPEWKELLSEQMNYTYPYLQEEQMKLKFTVSELKKRIYAGEQMREMQEDGGEELYQEPEIVPLVPGFMQNQKEGLTGASRGTAYHKLMELLDFTRQYTKAALKNAVHDFEKEKKMTSEMAACIRISDILLFLESSSGKRMSAAAGKGKLWREQPFVLGVDADQVYPGFSGEPGSQEKEVILVQGIIDAYFEEKDGIVVLDYKTDKVKSAEQLKERYHAQLEYYAQALEGLLEKPVKEKIIYSFTLREEIRL
;
A
#
# COMPACT_ATOMS: atom_id res chain seq x y z
N ILE A 1 11.45 10.60 29.68
CA ILE A 1 10.02 11.00 29.59
C ILE A 1 9.21 10.24 30.65
N LEU A 2 9.20 8.89 30.66
CA LEU A 2 8.40 8.09 31.60
C LEU A 2 8.77 8.37 33.06
N THR A 3 10.05 8.46 33.41
CA THR A 3 10.51 8.80 34.74
C THR A 3 10.09 10.21 35.20
N SER A 4 10.01 11.15 34.25
CA SER A 4 9.56 12.50 34.54
C SER A 4 8.05 12.60 34.76
N VAL A 5 7.27 11.76 34.04
CA VAL A 5 5.81 11.72 34.15
C VAL A 5 5.35 10.88 35.34
N SER A 6 6.05 9.78 35.65
CA SER A 6 5.67 8.85 36.71
C SER A 6 5.85 9.41 38.14
N GLY A 7 6.60 10.46 38.34
CA GLY A 7 6.90 10.97 39.65
C GLY A 7 8.09 10.28 40.34
N MET A 8 8.81 9.37 39.69
CA MET A 8 10.04 8.80 40.24
C MET A 8 11.08 9.87 40.55
N SER A 9 11.17 10.91 39.75
CA SER A 9 12.02 12.10 40.01
C SER A 9 11.63 12.85 41.28
N LYS A 10 10.44 12.64 41.83
CA LYS A 10 9.90 13.18 43.06
C LYS A 10 9.89 12.18 44.23
N GLY A 11 10.61 11.05 44.10
CA GLY A 11 10.69 10.01 45.13
C GLY A 11 9.43 9.13 45.23
N ARG A 12 8.53 9.14 44.26
CA ARG A 12 7.35 8.26 44.23
C ARG A 12 7.64 7.04 43.37
N ASN A 13 7.65 5.86 43.99
CA ASN A 13 7.85 4.58 43.30
C ASN A 13 6.51 4.06 42.76
N ASN A 14 6.01 4.67 41.71
CA ASN A 14 4.74 4.33 41.07
C ASN A 14 4.90 3.82 39.63
N MET A 15 6.04 3.25 39.28
CA MET A 15 6.32 2.72 37.96
C MET A 15 6.51 1.21 38.03
N PHE A 16 5.78 0.50 37.17
CA PHE A 16 5.89 -0.93 36.94
C PHE A 16 6.34 -1.17 35.50
N MET A 17 7.39 -1.97 35.30
CA MET A 17 7.97 -2.25 34.00
C MET A 17 8.10 -3.76 33.83
N VAL A 18 7.76 -4.27 32.65
CA VAL A 18 8.00 -5.65 32.25
C VAL A 18 8.83 -5.64 30.98
N GLY A 19 9.84 -6.50 30.92
CA GLY A 19 10.70 -6.61 29.74
C GLY A 19 11.56 -7.85 29.77
N ASP A 20 12.08 -8.20 28.60
CA ASP A 20 13.10 -9.24 28.44
C ASP A 20 14.18 -8.69 27.50
N VAL A 21 15.39 -8.49 28.02
CA VAL A 21 16.52 -7.95 27.25
C VAL A 21 16.94 -8.88 26.12
N LYS A 22 16.80 -10.20 26.32
CA LYS A 22 17.07 -11.22 25.30
C LYS A 22 16.20 -11.05 24.05
N GLN A 23 15.05 -10.39 24.20
CA GLN A 23 14.12 -10.08 23.11
C GLN A 23 14.21 -8.62 22.60
N SER A 24 15.24 -7.86 22.94
CA SER A 24 15.46 -6.49 22.46
C SER A 24 16.05 -6.51 21.04
N ILE A 25 15.18 -6.38 20.02
CA ILE A 25 15.52 -6.50 18.60
C ILE A 25 15.16 -5.26 17.77
N TYR A 26 15.05 -4.07 18.39
CA TYR A 26 14.71 -2.81 17.72
C TYR A 26 15.82 -1.77 17.80
N ARG A 27 17.09 -2.19 17.80
CA ARG A 27 18.23 -1.27 17.81
C ARG A 27 18.23 -0.34 16.57
N PHE A 28 17.83 -0.82 15.41
CA PHE A 28 17.67 -0.02 14.20
C PHE A 28 16.68 1.15 14.37
N ARG A 29 15.85 1.13 15.43
CA ARG A 29 14.99 2.25 15.87
C ARG A 29 15.57 2.98 17.10
N LEU A 30 16.87 2.86 17.33
CA LEU A 30 17.60 3.47 18.44
C LEU A 30 17.09 3.05 19.83
N SER A 31 16.57 1.81 19.97
CA SER A 31 16.23 1.28 21.29
C SER A 31 17.50 1.03 22.10
N ARG A 32 17.46 1.43 23.37
CA ARG A 32 18.58 1.32 24.32
C ARG A 32 18.22 0.31 25.43
N PRO A 33 18.55 -0.96 25.27
CA PRO A 33 18.29 -1.99 26.28
C PRO A 33 19.09 -1.75 27.57
N GLU A 34 20.19 -1.01 27.49
CA GLU A 34 21.04 -0.66 28.63
C GLU A 34 20.27 0.07 29.74
N LEU A 35 19.26 0.87 29.38
CA LEU A 35 18.39 1.55 30.36
C LEU A 35 17.57 0.57 31.19
N PHE A 36 17.17 -0.55 30.61
CA PHE A 36 16.49 -1.60 31.34
C PHE A 36 17.47 -2.44 32.14
N MET A 37 18.65 -2.75 31.57
CA MET A 37 19.72 -3.48 32.24
C MET A 37 20.23 -2.76 33.49
N GLU A 38 20.36 -1.44 33.43
CA GLU A 38 20.70 -0.64 34.61
C GLU A 38 19.74 -0.89 35.77
N LYS A 39 18.42 -1.00 35.47
CA LYS A 39 17.41 -1.31 36.50
C LYS A 39 17.50 -2.77 36.94
N TYR A 40 17.74 -3.69 36.01
CA TYR A 40 17.93 -5.11 36.32
C TYR A 40 19.11 -5.35 37.26
N ASP A 41 20.23 -4.68 37.03
CA ASP A 41 21.45 -4.80 37.85
C ASP A 41 21.34 -4.08 39.21
N THR A 42 20.57 -2.97 39.29
CA THR A 42 20.52 -2.14 40.50
C THR A 42 19.34 -2.43 41.41
N TYR A 43 18.25 -3.04 40.91
CA TYR A 43 17.07 -3.35 41.72
C TYR A 43 17.26 -4.66 42.51
N SER A 44 16.83 -4.67 43.78
CA SER A 44 16.92 -5.83 44.65
C SER A 44 15.84 -6.86 44.34
N VAL A 45 16.21 -8.13 44.44
CA VAL A 45 15.24 -9.26 44.40
C VAL A 45 14.43 -9.31 45.71
N GLU A 46 15.01 -8.84 46.83
CA GLU A 46 14.29 -8.74 48.10
C GLU A 46 13.28 -7.57 48.09
N SER A 47 12.32 -7.64 48.99
CA SER A 47 11.30 -6.61 49.11
C SER A 47 11.93 -5.23 49.41
N SER A 48 11.86 -4.35 48.48
CA SER A 48 12.43 -2.99 48.52
C SER A 48 11.56 -2.00 47.71
N PRO A 49 11.77 -0.67 47.90
CA PRO A 49 11.08 0.33 47.09
C PRO A 49 11.33 0.22 45.59
N CYS A 50 12.46 -0.39 45.19
CA CYS A 50 12.81 -0.68 43.78
C CYS A 50 13.10 -2.18 43.70
N GLN A 51 12.07 -2.98 43.55
CA GLN A 51 12.12 -4.43 43.52
C GLN A 51 12.19 -4.97 42.09
N ARG A 52 13.06 -6.00 41.90
CA ARG A 52 13.12 -6.86 40.71
C ARG A 52 12.40 -8.15 40.98
N ILE A 53 11.56 -8.59 40.09
CA ILE A 53 10.87 -9.89 40.12
C ILE A 53 11.24 -10.61 38.83
N ASP A 54 11.96 -11.74 38.98
CA ASP A 54 12.38 -12.56 37.84
C ASP A 54 11.30 -13.60 37.52
N LEU A 55 10.87 -13.66 36.27
CA LEU A 55 9.87 -14.61 35.77
C LEU A 55 10.61 -15.70 34.98
N HIS A 56 10.67 -16.88 35.53
CA HIS A 56 11.44 -17.99 34.94
C HIS A 56 10.58 -19.00 34.18
N LYS A 57 9.28 -19.11 34.49
CA LYS A 57 8.40 -20.13 33.91
C LYS A 57 7.82 -19.69 32.58
N ASN A 58 7.99 -20.54 31.58
CA ASN A 58 7.38 -20.40 30.25
C ASN A 58 6.18 -21.36 30.14
N PHE A 59 4.98 -20.82 29.99
CA PHE A 59 3.72 -21.56 29.84
C PHE A 59 3.31 -21.81 28.40
N ARG A 60 4.16 -21.39 27.44
CA ARG A 60 3.87 -21.44 26.01
C ARG A 60 4.36 -22.71 25.37
N SER A 61 5.62 -23.02 25.58
CA SER A 61 6.36 -23.98 24.77
C SER A 61 6.54 -25.31 25.50
N ARG A 62 6.63 -26.38 24.73
CA ARG A 62 7.00 -27.70 25.15
C ARG A 62 8.42 -27.70 25.74
N LYS A 63 8.68 -28.55 26.71
CA LYS A 63 9.97 -28.60 27.44
C LYS A 63 11.16 -28.79 26.51
N GLU A 64 11.04 -29.64 25.50
CA GLU A 64 12.11 -29.98 24.56
C GLU A 64 12.53 -28.75 23.70
N VAL A 65 11.60 -27.92 23.33
CA VAL A 65 11.87 -26.63 22.64
C VAL A 65 12.63 -25.68 23.57
N LEU A 66 12.25 -25.62 24.85
CA LEU A 66 12.93 -24.78 25.84
C LEU A 66 14.35 -25.30 26.13
N ASP A 67 14.51 -26.60 26.34
CA ASP A 67 15.80 -27.22 26.65
C ASP A 67 16.78 -27.06 25.48
N SER A 68 16.34 -27.20 24.23
CA SER A 68 17.17 -26.97 23.05
C SER A 68 17.59 -25.48 22.91
N THR A 69 16.69 -24.56 23.25
CA THR A 69 16.97 -23.13 23.28
C THR A 69 17.98 -22.80 24.38
N ASN A 70 17.75 -23.32 25.60
CA ASN A 70 18.68 -23.14 26.72
C ASN A 70 20.08 -23.67 26.37
N TYR A 71 20.16 -24.90 25.82
CA TYR A 71 21.42 -25.51 25.45
C TYR A 71 22.26 -24.60 24.51
N LEU A 72 21.63 -24.02 23.48
CA LEU A 72 22.34 -23.16 22.55
C LEU A 72 22.73 -21.84 23.23
N PHE A 73 21.80 -21.16 23.91
CA PHE A 73 22.05 -19.84 24.47
C PHE A 73 22.96 -19.82 25.70
N GLU A 74 23.05 -20.90 26.48
CA GLU A 74 24.11 -21.10 27.49
C GLU A 74 25.52 -21.00 26.87
N LYS A 75 25.69 -21.41 25.61
CA LYS A 75 26.96 -21.40 24.91
C LYS A 75 27.20 -20.10 24.10
N LEU A 76 26.16 -19.41 23.67
CA LEU A 76 26.21 -18.30 22.73
C LEU A 76 26.04 -16.92 23.38
N MET A 77 25.34 -16.81 24.52
CA MET A 77 24.95 -15.52 25.08
C MET A 77 25.62 -15.27 26.42
N PHE A 78 26.49 -14.31 26.49
CA PHE A 78 27.18 -13.87 27.68
C PHE A 78 27.27 -12.33 27.73
N ARG A 79 27.73 -11.77 28.85
CA ARG A 79 27.60 -10.32 29.10
C ARG A 79 28.28 -9.46 28.05
N GLU A 80 29.43 -9.84 27.54
CA GLU A 80 30.17 -9.14 26.49
C GLU A 80 29.52 -9.28 25.12
N PHE A 81 28.73 -10.38 24.91
CA PHE A 81 28.08 -10.69 23.65
C PHE A 81 26.64 -11.12 23.91
N GLY A 82 25.71 -10.24 23.59
CA GLY A 82 24.28 -10.44 23.88
C GLY A 82 23.76 -9.53 24.99
N GLY A 83 24.63 -9.00 25.85
CA GLY A 83 24.31 -8.00 26.88
C GLY A 83 23.83 -8.59 28.21
N ILE A 84 23.67 -9.89 28.32
CA ILE A 84 23.26 -10.59 29.55
C ILE A 84 24.02 -11.91 29.67
N GLU A 85 24.32 -12.34 30.87
CA GLU A 85 24.79 -13.71 31.15
C GLU A 85 23.61 -14.66 31.09
N TYR A 86 23.68 -15.69 30.22
CA TYR A 86 22.63 -16.70 30.14
C TYR A 86 22.89 -17.81 31.14
N ASP A 87 22.55 -17.53 32.40
CA ASP A 87 22.69 -18.42 33.55
C ASP A 87 21.36 -19.11 33.92
N GLU A 88 21.32 -19.81 35.04
CA GLU A 88 20.10 -20.44 35.58
C GLU A 88 18.94 -19.42 35.76
N ASN A 89 19.23 -18.15 36.01
CA ASN A 89 18.21 -17.08 36.17
C ASN A 89 17.68 -16.58 34.83
N ALA A 90 18.46 -16.66 33.76
CA ALA A 90 18.07 -16.25 32.41
C ALA A 90 17.44 -17.40 31.60
N ALA A 91 17.64 -18.67 32.05
CA ALA A 91 17.14 -19.88 31.41
C ALA A 91 15.61 -19.96 31.43
N LEU A 92 15.05 -20.66 30.44
CA LEU A 92 13.62 -20.91 30.31
C LEU A 92 13.23 -22.22 30.96
N TYR A 93 12.28 -22.19 31.88
CA TYR A 93 11.75 -23.36 32.55
C TYR A 93 10.32 -23.66 32.13
N ALA A 94 10.01 -24.92 31.85
CA ALA A 94 8.65 -25.32 31.50
C ALA A 94 7.66 -25.01 32.64
N GLY A 95 6.64 -24.27 32.35
CA GLY A 95 5.53 -23.97 33.25
C GLY A 95 4.23 -24.67 32.86
N ALA A 96 4.15 -25.14 31.60
CA ALA A 96 3.04 -25.93 31.07
C ALA A 96 3.46 -27.39 30.88
N GLU A 97 2.53 -28.30 31.17
CA GLU A 97 2.70 -29.71 30.89
C GLU A 97 2.09 -30.02 29.52
N PHE A 98 2.82 -30.76 28.71
CA PHE A 98 2.37 -31.28 27.42
C PHE A 98 2.40 -32.83 27.51
N PRO A 99 1.37 -33.49 26.98
CA PRO A 99 1.40 -34.96 26.90
C PRO A 99 2.50 -35.42 25.93
N PRO A 100 3.04 -36.66 26.12
CA PRO A 100 4.04 -37.19 25.22
C PRO A 100 3.47 -37.30 23.79
N ILE A 101 4.33 -37.07 22.79
CA ILE A 101 3.96 -37.21 21.39
C ILE A 101 3.59 -38.68 21.10
N PRO A 102 2.51 -38.96 20.33
CA PRO A 102 2.13 -40.31 19.95
C PRO A 102 3.28 -41.07 19.25
N GLU A 103 3.43 -42.37 19.52
CA GLU A 103 4.53 -43.19 18.98
C GLU A 103 4.49 -43.32 17.45
N ASP A 104 3.34 -43.14 16.83
CA ASP A 104 3.13 -43.17 15.38
C ASP A 104 3.40 -41.82 14.67
N ALA A 105 3.78 -40.80 15.42
CA ALA A 105 4.12 -39.48 14.82
C ALA A 105 5.45 -39.54 14.06
N VAL A 106 5.52 -38.92 12.89
CA VAL A 106 6.71 -38.88 12.01
C VAL A 106 7.83 -38.01 12.56
N PHE A 107 7.55 -37.11 13.48
CA PHE A 107 8.57 -36.28 14.08
C PHE A 107 8.78 -36.51 15.56
N THR A 108 10.02 -36.37 15.98
CA THR A 108 10.39 -36.41 17.38
C THR A 108 10.13 -35.08 18.07
N ASP A 109 10.10 -35.08 19.37
CA ASP A 109 10.03 -33.85 20.19
C ASP A 109 11.27 -32.96 20.11
N LYS A 110 12.40 -33.49 19.57
CA LYS A 110 13.66 -32.73 19.41
C LYS A 110 13.56 -31.60 18.41
N THR A 111 14.30 -30.51 18.64
CA THR A 111 14.56 -29.49 17.66
C THR A 111 15.36 -30.05 16.49
N GLU A 112 14.96 -29.76 15.26
CA GLU A 112 15.64 -30.19 14.03
C GLU A 112 16.54 -29.10 13.49
N VAL A 113 17.73 -29.45 12.99
CA VAL A 113 18.62 -28.58 12.23
C VAL A 113 18.82 -29.21 10.86
N LEU A 114 18.21 -28.63 9.83
CA LEU A 114 18.30 -29.11 8.46
C LEU A 114 19.32 -28.25 7.69
N ILE A 115 20.34 -28.89 7.17
CA ILE A 115 21.45 -28.24 6.50
C ILE A 115 21.53 -28.76 5.06
N PHE A 116 21.60 -27.85 4.09
CA PHE A 116 21.88 -28.16 2.70
C PHE A 116 23.28 -27.66 2.33
N ASN A 117 24.13 -28.54 1.76
CA ASN A 117 25.46 -28.12 1.31
C ASN A 117 25.36 -27.43 -0.05
N GLN A 118 25.69 -26.12 -0.08
CA GLN A 118 25.60 -25.28 -1.28
C GLN A 118 26.91 -25.18 -2.08
N GLN A 119 27.77 -26.22 -2.06
CA GLN A 119 29.02 -26.17 -2.85
C GLN A 119 28.72 -25.81 -4.31
N ASP A 120 29.38 -24.77 -4.83
CA ASP A 120 29.29 -24.27 -6.21
C ASP A 120 27.93 -23.75 -6.69
N MET A 121 26.99 -23.46 -5.81
CA MET A 121 25.68 -22.90 -6.17
C MET A 121 25.65 -21.37 -6.12
N LYS A 122 24.81 -20.76 -6.99
CA LYS A 122 24.46 -19.33 -6.92
C LYS A 122 23.54 -19.08 -5.74
N THR A 123 23.54 -17.83 -5.24
CA THR A 123 22.71 -17.45 -4.08
C THR A 123 21.21 -17.68 -4.29
N ARG A 124 20.70 -17.50 -5.51
CA ARG A 124 19.30 -17.77 -5.83
C ARG A 124 18.97 -19.25 -5.73
N ASP A 125 19.78 -20.08 -6.35
CA ASP A 125 19.61 -21.54 -6.38
C ASP A 125 19.71 -22.14 -4.96
N ALA A 126 20.54 -21.55 -4.09
CA ALA A 126 20.64 -21.92 -2.70
C ALA A 126 19.36 -21.64 -1.90
N LYS A 127 18.70 -20.50 -2.17
CA LYS A 127 17.41 -20.19 -1.53
C LYS A 127 16.28 -21.10 -2.03
N GLU A 128 16.27 -21.42 -3.33
CA GLU A 128 15.31 -22.37 -3.90
C GLU A 128 15.51 -23.78 -3.30
N ALA A 129 16.77 -24.22 -3.13
CA ALA A 129 17.07 -25.48 -2.49
C ALA A 129 16.58 -25.52 -1.02
N GLU A 130 16.77 -24.44 -0.28
CA GLU A 130 16.26 -24.33 1.09
C GLU A 130 14.73 -24.35 1.13
N ALA A 131 14.06 -23.64 0.21
CA ALA A 131 12.60 -23.64 0.10
C ALA A 131 12.07 -25.06 -0.21
N ARG A 132 12.69 -25.80 -1.12
CA ARG A 132 12.34 -27.21 -1.43
C ARG A 132 12.58 -28.13 -0.24
N MET A 133 13.66 -27.94 0.51
CA MET A 133 13.92 -28.67 1.75
C MET A 133 12.81 -28.47 2.79
N ILE A 134 12.38 -27.23 2.97
CA ILE A 134 11.27 -26.88 3.87
C ILE A 134 9.95 -27.49 3.35
N ALA A 135 9.64 -27.33 2.06
CA ALA A 135 8.44 -27.88 1.45
C ALA A 135 8.33 -29.39 1.63
N ARG A 136 9.44 -30.10 1.40
CA ARG A 136 9.51 -31.54 1.65
C ARG A 136 9.22 -31.89 3.10
N ARG A 137 9.85 -31.18 4.06
CA ARG A 137 9.65 -31.43 5.48
C ARG A 137 8.21 -31.16 5.91
N ILE A 138 7.59 -30.11 5.38
CA ILE A 138 6.16 -29.82 5.61
C ILE A 138 5.29 -30.98 5.14
N ARG A 139 5.51 -31.53 3.93
CA ARG A 139 4.75 -32.70 3.44
C ARG A 139 4.92 -33.93 4.30
N GLU A 140 6.15 -34.22 4.77
CA GLU A 140 6.42 -35.34 5.67
C GLU A 140 5.59 -35.18 6.96
N MET A 141 5.50 -33.97 7.50
CA MET A 141 4.73 -33.69 8.72
C MET A 141 3.21 -33.71 8.50
N MET A 142 2.72 -33.21 7.37
CA MET A 142 1.28 -33.20 7.07
C MET A 142 0.70 -34.61 6.94
N GLY A 143 1.51 -35.61 6.55
CA GLY A 143 1.06 -37.02 6.38
C GLY A 143 0.70 -37.70 7.69
N SER A 144 1.50 -37.51 8.74
CA SER A 144 1.40 -38.25 10.00
C SER A 144 1.90 -37.47 11.24
N GLY A 145 1.87 -36.15 11.17
CA GLY A 145 2.18 -35.29 12.31
C GLY A 145 0.94 -34.95 13.13
N TYR A 146 1.15 -34.78 14.44
CA TYR A 146 0.10 -34.37 15.38
C TYR A 146 0.60 -33.21 16.23
N ILE A 147 -0.31 -32.31 16.57
CA ILE A 147 -0.11 -31.23 17.54
C ILE A 147 -1.13 -31.37 18.68
N TYR A 148 -0.74 -30.93 19.85
CA TYR A 148 -1.62 -30.93 21.01
C TYR A 148 -2.44 -29.65 21.06
N ASP A 149 -3.74 -29.82 21.01
CA ASP A 149 -4.68 -28.72 21.14
C ASP A 149 -5.11 -28.57 22.60
N LYS A 150 -4.72 -27.47 23.23
CA LYS A 150 -5.05 -27.17 24.63
C LYS A 150 -6.54 -26.95 24.89
N ASP A 151 -7.26 -26.46 23.88
CA ASP A 151 -8.68 -26.13 24.03
C ASP A 151 -9.53 -27.41 24.04
N SER A 152 -9.15 -28.39 23.23
CA SER A 152 -9.84 -29.69 23.16
C SER A 152 -9.17 -30.76 24.02
N ASP A 153 -8.05 -30.47 24.69
CA ASP A 153 -7.25 -31.41 25.49
C ASP A 153 -6.95 -32.73 24.75
N SER A 154 -6.62 -32.60 23.45
CA SER A 154 -6.44 -33.75 22.56
C SER A 154 -5.41 -33.49 21.46
N PHE A 155 -4.85 -34.57 20.89
CA PHE A 155 -4.02 -34.45 19.69
C PHE A 155 -4.90 -34.34 18.45
N ARG A 156 -4.58 -33.38 17.55
CA ARG A 156 -5.15 -33.28 16.22
C ARG A 156 -4.08 -33.33 15.15
N LYS A 157 -4.46 -33.65 13.93
CA LYS A 157 -3.55 -33.59 12.77
C LYS A 157 -3.08 -32.16 12.53
N ILE A 158 -1.86 -32.04 12.03
CA ILE A 158 -1.27 -30.76 11.62
C ILE A 158 -2.08 -30.17 10.46
N GLN A 159 -2.29 -28.87 10.50
CA GLN A 159 -2.85 -28.05 9.41
C GLN A 159 -1.80 -27.06 8.92
N TYR A 160 -1.90 -26.55 7.72
CA TYR A 160 -0.94 -25.57 7.18
C TYR A 160 -0.85 -24.30 8.04
N LYS A 161 -1.97 -23.87 8.61
CA LYS A 161 -2.03 -22.69 9.52
C LYS A 161 -1.23 -22.84 10.81
N ASP A 162 -0.89 -24.07 11.19
CA ASP A 162 -0.06 -24.35 12.38
C ASP A 162 1.43 -24.08 12.12
N ILE A 163 1.81 -23.93 10.86
CA ILE A 163 3.19 -23.81 10.41
C ILE A 163 3.51 -22.35 10.05
N VAL A 164 4.63 -21.86 10.57
CA VAL A 164 5.20 -20.57 10.20
C VAL A 164 6.64 -20.73 9.75
N ILE A 165 7.02 -20.00 8.69
CA ILE A 165 8.41 -19.87 8.25
C ILE A 165 8.88 -18.47 8.60
N LEU A 166 9.85 -18.38 9.50
CA LEU A 166 10.44 -17.14 9.97
C LEU A 166 11.76 -16.88 9.28
N THR A 167 11.92 -15.70 8.71
CA THR A 167 13.18 -15.25 8.12
C THR A 167 13.67 -13.97 8.78
N ARG A 168 14.97 -13.69 8.72
CA ARG A 168 15.54 -12.43 9.22
C ARG A 168 14.96 -11.22 8.46
N SER A 169 14.78 -11.36 7.14
CA SER A 169 14.20 -10.36 6.23
C SER A 169 13.41 -11.09 5.15
N ILE A 170 12.20 -10.66 4.90
CA ILE A 170 11.32 -11.23 3.88
C ILE A 170 11.79 -10.84 2.48
N GLN A 171 12.36 -9.64 2.31
CA GLN A 171 12.78 -9.12 1.02
C GLN A 171 13.76 -10.07 0.29
N GLY A 172 13.43 -10.42 -0.94
CA GLY A 172 14.17 -11.37 -1.78
C GLY A 172 14.14 -12.83 -1.28
N TRP A 173 13.23 -13.16 -0.35
CA TRP A 173 12.92 -14.53 0.11
C TRP A 173 11.47 -14.90 -0.14
N ALA A 174 10.54 -13.97 0.12
CA ALA A 174 9.11 -14.25 0.02
C ALA A 174 8.69 -14.79 -1.34
N GLU A 175 9.13 -14.15 -2.42
CA GLU A 175 8.81 -14.54 -3.78
C GLU A 175 9.31 -15.95 -4.11
N ILE A 176 10.59 -16.25 -3.77
CA ILE A 176 11.19 -17.55 -4.04
C ILE A 176 10.49 -18.64 -3.22
N PHE A 177 10.25 -18.37 -1.94
CA PHE A 177 9.61 -19.35 -1.05
C PHE A 177 8.14 -19.57 -1.45
N SER A 178 7.39 -18.51 -1.75
CA SER A 178 6.00 -18.63 -2.20
C SER A 178 5.89 -19.39 -3.52
N ALA A 179 6.78 -19.12 -4.49
CA ALA A 179 6.81 -19.81 -5.76
C ALA A 179 7.09 -21.32 -5.59
N VAL A 180 8.15 -21.66 -4.83
CA VAL A 180 8.52 -23.06 -4.59
C VAL A 180 7.44 -23.80 -3.79
N LEU A 181 6.86 -23.18 -2.76
CA LEU A 181 5.77 -23.80 -1.98
C LEU A 181 4.52 -24.03 -2.83
N ALA A 182 4.19 -23.07 -3.72
CA ALA A 182 3.10 -23.23 -4.67
C ALA A 182 3.36 -24.34 -5.70
N GLU A 183 4.59 -24.42 -6.27
CA GLU A 183 5.02 -25.53 -7.13
C GLU A 183 4.83 -26.89 -6.44
N GLU A 184 5.08 -26.94 -5.15
CA GLU A 184 4.96 -28.13 -4.32
C GLU A 184 3.54 -28.37 -3.76
N GLY A 185 2.54 -27.56 -4.19
CA GLY A 185 1.14 -27.68 -3.77
C GLY A 185 0.87 -27.28 -2.31
N ILE A 186 1.75 -26.51 -1.69
CA ILE A 186 1.61 -26.05 -0.31
C ILE A 186 1.08 -24.61 -0.32
N PRO A 187 -0.14 -24.36 0.17
CA PRO A 187 -0.68 -23.01 0.26
C PRO A 187 0.15 -22.19 1.25
N ALA A 188 0.73 -21.08 0.79
CA ALA A 188 1.59 -20.23 1.60
C ALA A 188 1.19 -18.75 1.44
N TYR A 189 1.22 -18.03 2.55
CA TYR A 189 0.91 -16.62 2.64
C TYR A 189 2.08 -15.83 3.20
N SER A 190 2.51 -14.80 2.49
CA SER A 190 3.57 -13.90 2.94
C SER A 190 2.99 -12.61 3.51
N VAL A 191 3.28 -12.34 4.79
CA VAL A 191 2.92 -11.06 5.43
C VAL A 191 3.93 -9.97 5.00
N SER A 192 3.93 -9.60 3.72
CA SER A 192 4.72 -8.45 3.26
C SER A 192 3.91 -7.17 3.40
N ARG A 193 4.53 -6.11 3.94
CA ARG A 193 3.95 -4.74 3.96
C ARG A 193 4.63 -3.80 2.96
N GLU A 194 5.49 -4.34 2.12
CA GLU A 194 6.29 -3.55 1.18
C GLU A 194 6.19 -4.17 -0.20
N GLY A 195 6.14 -3.36 -1.25
CA GLY A 195 6.17 -3.82 -2.62
C GLY A 195 4.81 -3.94 -3.32
N TYR A 196 3.71 -3.50 -2.71
CA TYR A 196 2.38 -3.56 -3.34
C TYR A 196 2.35 -2.89 -4.73
N PHE A 197 2.91 -1.68 -4.83
CA PHE A 197 2.96 -0.96 -6.10
C PHE A 197 4.02 -1.50 -7.08
N GLU A 198 4.88 -2.43 -6.65
CA GLU A 198 5.90 -3.08 -7.47
C GLU A 198 5.46 -4.46 -7.97
N THR A 199 4.34 -4.97 -7.45
CA THR A 199 3.76 -6.22 -7.96
C THR A 199 3.43 -6.07 -9.44
N TYR A 200 3.61 -7.15 -10.21
CA TYR A 200 3.46 -7.12 -11.66
C TYR A 200 2.10 -6.59 -12.09
N GLU A 201 1.01 -7.14 -11.52
CA GLU A 201 -0.37 -6.77 -11.84
C GLU A 201 -0.68 -5.30 -11.57
N ILE A 202 -0.14 -4.73 -10.49
CA ILE A 202 -0.37 -3.33 -10.13
C ILE A 202 0.53 -2.40 -10.94
N SER A 203 1.80 -2.78 -11.14
CA SER A 203 2.76 -1.97 -11.90
C SER A 203 2.30 -1.76 -13.34
N VAL A 204 1.88 -2.84 -14.02
CA VAL A 204 1.39 -2.78 -15.41
C VAL A 204 0.09 -1.97 -15.50
N LEU A 205 -0.82 -2.14 -14.55
CA LEU A 205 -2.08 -1.38 -14.52
C LEU A 205 -1.84 0.12 -14.28
N LEU A 206 -0.90 0.46 -13.41
CA LEU A 206 -0.49 1.85 -13.20
C LEU A 206 0.18 2.44 -14.45
N ASP A 207 0.97 1.66 -15.19
CA ASP A 207 1.55 2.12 -16.45
C ASP A 207 0.45 2.34 -17.51
N TYR A 208 -0.60 1.50 -17.52
CA TYR A 208 -1.77 1.73 -18.37
C TYR A 208 -2.48 3.04 -18.02
N LEU A 209 -2.71 3.32 -16.74
CA LEU A 209 -3.27 4.60 -16.29
C LEU A 209 -2.38 5.79 -16.65
N ARG A 210 -1.05 5.66 -16.58
CA ARG A 210 -0.11 6.71 -17.00
C ARG A 210 -0.21 7.06 -18.48
N ILE A 211 -0.37 6.06 -19.34
CA ILE A 211 -0.54 6.32 -20.78
C ILE A 211 -1.93 6.88 -21.12
N LEU A 212 -2.96 6.58 -20.34
CA LEU A 212 -4.27 7.21 -20.48
C LEU A 212 -4.19 8.70 -20.13
N ASP A 213 -3.45 9.06 -19.08
CA ASP A 213 -3.19 10.45 -18.72
C ASP A 213 -2.29 11.14 -19.76
N ASN A 214 -1.12 10.55 -20.05
CA ASN A 214 -0.16 11.09 -21.00
C ASN A 214 0.53 9.98 -21.80
N ALA A 215 0.12 9.78 -23.05
CA ALA A 215 0.68 8.77 -23.94
C ALA A 215 2.13 9.04 -24.39
N ARG A 216 2.67 10.25 -24.14
CA ARG A 216 4.04 10.63 -24.55
C ARG A 216 5.12 10.09 -23.61
N GLN A 217 4.83 9.10 -22.81
CA GLN A 217 5.76 8.46 -21.89
C GLN A 217 6.20 7.11 -22.45
N ASP A 218 7.38 7.06 -23.07
CA ASP A 218 7.87 5.88 -23.78
C ASP A 218 8.04 4.65 -22.86
N LEU A 219 8.50 4.81 -21.60
CA LEU A 219 8.68 3.69 -20.67
C LEU A 219 7.35 3.02 -20.26
N PRO A 220 6.34 3.74 -19.75
CA PRO A 220 5.03 3.17 -19.49
C PRO A 220 4.38 2.58 -20.73
N LEU A 221 4.50 3.26 -21.88
CA LEU A 221 3.96 2.76 -23.14
C LEU A 221 4.60 1.42 -23.54
N THR A 222 5.91 1.31 -23.48
CA THR A 222 6.62 0.07 -23.77
C THR A 222 6.24 -1.03 -22.80
N ALA A 223 6.13 -0.73 -21.51
CA ALA A 223 5.70 -1.69 -20.50
C ALA A 223 4.28 -2.25 -20.79
N VAL A 224 3.35 -1.40 -21.19
CA VAL A 224 1.99 -1.82 -21.57
C VAL A 224 1.99 -2.62 -22.87
N LEU A 225 2.75 -2.21 -23.88
CA LEU A 225 2.84 -2.94 -25.16
C LEU A 225 3.41 -4.35 -25.01
N THR A 226 4.35 -4.55 -24.08
CA THR A 226 4.93 -5.88 -23.79
C THR A 226 4.12 -6.70 -22.79
N SER A 227 3.14 -6.09 -22.16
CA SER A 227 2.25 -6.73 -21.18
C SER A 227 1.11 -7.50 -21.85
N PRO A 228 0.33 -8.28 -21.12
CA PRO A 228 -0.83 -9.00 -21.63
C PRO A 228 -1.92 -8.13 -22.27
N PHE A 229 -1.88 -6.82 -22.06
CA PHE A 229 -2.78 -5.89 -22.73
C PHE A 229 -2.61 -5.89 -24.24
N VAL A 230 -1.39 -6.09 -24.74
CA VAL A 230 -1.09 -6.08 -26.20
C VAL A 230 -0.26 -7.30 -26.61
N GLY A 231 0.67 -7.74 -25.76
CA GLY A 231 1.48 -8.94 -25.97
C GLY A 231 2.47 -8.82 -27.14
N LEU A 232 3.16 -7.68 -27.23
CA LEU A 232 4.26 -7.53 -28.20
C LEU A 232 5.57 -8.07 -27.64
N ASP A 233 6.35 -8.71 -28.49
CA ASP A 233 7.71 -9.12 -28.19
C ASP A 233 8.75 -8.05 -28.58
N ALA A 234 10.04 -8.34 -28.30
CA ALA A 234 11.12 -7.40 -28.57
C ALA A 234 11.34 -7.16 -30.08
N GLU A 235 11.06 -8.17 -30.92
CA GLU A 235 11.20 -8.06 -32.38
C GLU A 235 10.07 -7.20 -32.95
N GLU A 236 8.84 -7.40 -32.47
CA GLU A 236 7.68 -6.62 -32.84
C GLU A 236 7.83 -5.14 -32.46
N LEU A 237 8.38 -4.84 -31.27
CA LEU A 237 8.73 -3.47 -30.86
C LEU A 237 9.81 -2.85 -31.77
N ALA A 238 10.81 -3.65 -32.18
CA ALA A 238 11.86 -3.19 -33.10
C ALA A 238 11.28 -2.88 -34.49
N GLN A 239 10.29 -3.63 -34.99
CA GLN A 239 9.59 -3.35 -36.24
C GLN A 239 8.92 -1.97 -36.21
N ILE A 240 8.23 -1.63 -35.11
CA ILE A 240 7.58 -0.31 -34.91
C ILE A 240 8.65 0.80 -34.99
N ARG A 241 9.77 0.63 -34.29
CA ARG A 241 10.83 1.62 -34.28
C ARG A 241 11.52 1.80 -35.62
N LEU A 242 11.73 0.71 -36.34
CA LEU A 242 12.33 0.71 -37.67
C LEU A 242 11.40 1.28 -38.75
N ALA A 243 10.10 1.13 -38.57
CA ALA A 243 9.13 1.72 -39.50
C ALA A 243 9.18 3.25 -39.51
N TYR A 244 9.38 3.86 -38.35
CA TYR A 244 9.40 5.32 -38.19
C TYR A 244 10.59 5.77 -37.29
N PRO A 245 11.85 5.69 -37.78
CA PRO A 245 13.04 5.91 -36.98
C PRO A 245 13.21 7.35 -36.49
N ASN A 246 12.62 8.31 -37.18
CA ASN A 246 12.78 9.74 -36.92
C ASN A 246 11.65 10.35 -36.05
N LEU A 247 10.61 9.56 -35.77
CA LEU A 247 9.46 10.04 -34.95
C LEU A 247 9.63 9.61 -33.47
N PRO A 248 9.02 10.33 -32.53
CA PRO A 248 8.87 9.86 -31.16
C PRO A 248 8.16 8.51 -31.14
N PHE A 249 8.53 7.63 -30.20
CA PHE A 249 8.03 6.25 -30.21
C PHE A 249 6.51 6.17 -30.11
N TYR A 250 5.90 7.01 -29.27
CA TYR A 250 4.44 7.04 -29.16
C TYR A 250 3.74 7.41 -30.49
N GLU A 251 4.29 8.35 -31.27
CA GLU A 251 3.75 8.72 -32.58
C GLU A 251 3.85 7.53 -33.55
N SER A 252 4.98 6.81 -33.52
CA SER A 252 5.16 5.60 -34.30
C SER A 252 4.12 4.53 -34.00
N VAL A 253 3.81 4.31 -32.72
CA VAL A 253 2.79 3.36 -32.27
C VAL A 253 1.40 3.74 -32.79
N TRP A 254 1.02 5.02 -32.68
CA TRP A 254 -0.29 5.52 -33.16
C TRP A 254 -0.42 5.42 -34.67
N LEU A 255 0.63 5.78 -35.43
CA LEU A 255 0.64 5.67 -36.88
C LEU A 255 0.56 4.22 -37.39
N CYS A 256 1.18 3.29 -36.64
CA CYS A 256 1.08 1.87 -36.94
C CYS A 256 -0.32 1.29 -36.70
N GLY A 257 -1.04 1.82 -35.71
CA GLY A 257 -2.38 1.36 -35.33
C GLY A 257 -3.53 2.08 -36.05
N GLU A 258 -3.27 3.11 -36.87
CA GLU A 258 -4.30 3.73 -37.69
C GLU A 258 -4.65 2.84 -38.88
N GLU A 259 -5.90 2.35 -38.93
CA GLU A 259 -6.43 1.63 -40.10
C GLU A 259 -6.38 2.54 -41.33
N LYS A 260 -5.86 2.04 -42.42
CA LYS A 260 -6.14 2.59 -43.73
C LYS A 260 -7.62 2.34 -43.98
N THR A 261 -8.47 3.33 -43.78
CA THR A 261 -9.82 3.33 -44.34
C THR A 261 -9.67 3.21 -45.86
N GLU A 262 -9.87 1.99 -46.38
CA GLU A 262 -10.11 1.81 -47.79
C GLU A 262 -11.38 2.62 -48.14
N GLU A 263 -11.19 3.68 -48.93
CA GLU A 263 -12.28 4.40 -49.57
C GLU A 263 -13.08 3.43 -50.46
N THR A 264 -14.12 2.83 -49.91
CA THR A 264 -15.20 2.27 -50.72
C THR A 264 -15.97 3.47 -51.28
N GLY A 265 -15.74 3.72 -52.56
CA GLY A 265 -16.34 4.80 -53.29
C GLY A 265 -17.86 4.69 -53.35
N ALA A 266 -18.56 5.83 -53.12
CA ALA A 266 -19.79 6.20 -53.83
C ALA A 266 -20.06 7.73 -53.64
N ASP A 267 -20.02 8.36 -54.77
CA ASP A 267 -20.79 9.54 -55.21
C ASP A 267 -20.89 10.82 -54.41
N GLY A 268 -20.33 11.86 -54.97
CA GLY A 268 -21.05 13.03 -55.47
C GLY A 268 -20.99 14.33 -54.63
N SER A 269 -20.19 15.27 -55.15
CA SER A 269 -20.38 16.71 -55.17
C SER A 269 -19.80 17.58 -54.02
N GLY A 270 -18.70 18.28 -54.35
CA GLY A 270 -18.54 19.69 -54.12
C GLY A 270 -18.09 20.20 -52.77
N GLU A 271 -16.81 20.47 -52.68
CA GLU A 271 -16.08 21.40 -51.82
C GLU A 271 -14.78 20.79 -51.23
N THR A 272 -13.83 20.45 -52.11
CA THR A 272 -12.67 19.66 -51.74
C THR A 272 -11.32 20.25 -52.15
N GLY A 273 -11.17 21.54 -52.19
CA GLY A 273 -9.90 22.14 -52.61
C GLY A 273 -8.79 22.27 -51.54
N GLU A 274 -9.15 22.42 -50.27
CA GLU A 274 -8.18 22.70 -49.18
C GLU A 274 -7.94 21.49 -48.23
N LYS A 275 -8.91 20.60 -48.03
CA LYS A 275 -8.72 19.37 -47.26
C LYS A 275 -7.82 18.37 -47.99
N GLU A 276 -8.04 18.16 -49.30
CA GLU A 276 -7.19 17.28 -50.11
C GLU A 276 -5.72 17.69 -50.16
N LYS A 277 -5.41 19.01 -50.14
CA LYS A 277 -4.02 19.50 -50.08
C LYS A 277 -3.40 19.31 -48.70
N LYS A 278 -4.17 19.32 -47.63
CA LYS A 278 -3.65 19.03 -46.25
C LYS A 278 -3.49 17.52 -46.02
N GLU A 279 -4.41 16.70 -46.52
CA GLU A 279 -4.33 15.26 -46.42
C GLU A 279 -3.21 14.68 -47.31
N LYS A 280 -3.07 15.18 -48.54
CA LYS A 280 -1.97 14.78 -49.42
C LYS A 280 -0.58 15.21 -48.90
N LYS A 281 -0.47 16.37 -48.26
CA LYS A 281 0.76 16.78 -47.57
C LYS A 281 1.04 15.94 -46.32
N LYS A 282 0.00 15.44 -45.67
CA LYS A 282 0.15 14.54 -44.50
C LYS A 282 0.57 13.14 -44.96
N SER A 283 -0.06 12.59 -46.01
CA SER A 283 0.31 11.29 -46.57
C SER A 283 1.72 11.27 -47.21
N ASP A 284 2.12 12.36 -47.86
CA ASP A 284 3.46 12.48 -48.47
C ASP A 284 4.57 12.59 -47.37
N ALA A 285 4.30 13.30 -46.28
CA ALA A 285 5.21 13.39 -45.11
C ALA A 285 5.27 12.08 -44.32
N GLU A 286 4.18 11.31 -44.28
CA GLU A 286 4.13 9.96 -43.66
C GLU A 286 4.85 8.92 -44.50
N ALA A 287 4.79 9.02 -45.84
CA ALA A 287 5.54 8.15 -46.74
C ALA A 287 7.07 8.39 -46.71
N GLU A 288 7.52 9.65 -46.57
CA GLU A 288 8.93 10.00 -46.43
C GLU A 288 9.58 9.51 -45.12
N ASN A 289 8.78 9.32 -44.06
CA ASN A 289 9.27 8.85 -42.74
C ASN A 289 9.24 7.31 -42.57
N ARG A 290 8.63 6.57 -43.48
CA ARG A 290 8.51 5.10 -43.36
C ARG A 290 9.68 4.40 -44.01
N SER A 291 10.48 3.64 -43.21
CA SER A 291 11.65 2.91 -43.68
C SER A 291 11.62 1.39 -43.50
N GLY A 292 10.59 0.84 -42.82
CA GLY A 292 10.46 -0.59 -42.52
C GLY A 292 9.06 -1.16 -42.78
N GLU A 293 8.97 -2.46 -43.05
CA GLU A 293 7.69 -3.18 -43.12
C GLU A 293 7.30 -3.66 -41.72
N ILE A 294 6.03 -3.48 -41.38
CA ILE A 294 5.41 -3.95 -40.15
C ILE A 294 4.52 -5.13 -40.49
N SER A 295 4.61 -6.21 -39.73
CA SER A 295 3.76 -7.38 -39.92
C SER A 295 2.28 -7.04 -39.68
N GLU A 296 1.40 -7.70 -40.41
CA GLU A 296 -0.06 -7.48 -40.30
C GLU A 296 -0.56 -7.79 -38.87
N ALA A 297 -0.01 -8.85 -38.24
CA ALA A 297 -0.32 -9.20 -36.86
C ALA A 297 0.02 -8.09 -35.84
N VAL A 298 1.15 -7.39 -36.01
CA VAL A 298 1.52 -6.26 -35.17
C VAL A 298 0.58 -5.07 -35.38
N ARG A 299 0.14 -4.83 -36.64
CA ARG A 299 -0.83 -3.77 -36.94
C ARG A 299 -2.17 -4.03 -36.29
N GLU A 300 -2.68 -5.25 -36.36
CA GLU A 300 -3.96 -5.64 -35.74
C GLU A 300 -3.91 -5.43 -34.21
N LYS A 301 -2.83 -5.90 -33.55
CA LYS A 301 -2.63 -5.69 -32.11
C LYS A 301 -2.61 -4.19 -31.76
N LEU A 302 -1.90 -3.37 -32.56
CA LEU A 302 -1.81 -1.94 -32.34
C LEU A 302 -3.11 -1.18 -32.66
N ALA A 303 -3.85 -1.61 -33.67
CA ALA A 303 -5.14 -1.03 -34.02
C ALA A 303 -6.15 -1.24 -32.88
N GLU A 304 -6.21 -2.45 -32.34
CA GLU A 304 -7.05 -2.76 -31.18
C GLU A 304 -6.64 -1.94 -29.94
N PHE A 305 -5.34 -1.91 -29.62
CA PHE A 305 -4.80 -1.14 -28.52
C PHE A 305 -5.12 0.37 -28.65
N THR A 306 -4.88 0.95 -29.82
CA THR A 306 -5.15 2.39 -30.03
C THR A 306 -6.65 2.70 -29.98
N ARG A 307 -7.49 1.78 -30.43
CA ARG A 307 -8.95 1.88 -30.30
C ARG A 307 -9.38 1.88 -28.83
N GLN A 308 -8.88 0.95 -28.03
CA GLN A 308 -9.15 0.87 -26.58
C GLN A 308 -8.68 2.14 -25.85
N VAL A 309 -7.46 2.60 -26.11
CA VAL A 309 -6.94 3.82 -25.47
C VAL A 309 -7.78 5.05 -25.85
N ARG A 310 -8.23 5.18 -27.09
CA ARG A 310 -9.13 6.27 -27.52
C ARG A 310 -10.48 6.19 -26.81
N TYR A 311 -11.02 4.98 -26.68
CA TYR A 311 -12.27 4.75 -25.95
C TYR A 311 -12.15 5.18 -24.48
N PHE A 312 -11.18 4.64 -23.74
CA PHE A 312 -11.00 4.97 -22.34
C PHE A 312 -10.70 6.48 -22.12
N ARG A 313 -9.97 7.11 -23.03
CA ARG A 313 -9.75 8.56 -22.98
C ARG A 313 -11.03 9.35 -23.19
N SER A 314 -11.94 8.87 -24.01
CA SER A 314 -13.22 9.57 -24.27
C SER A 314 -14.12 9.58 -23.03
N ILE A 315 -14.07 8.53 -22.20
CA ILE A 315 -14.86 8.40 -20.98
C ILE A 315 -14.18 9.00 -19.73
N LEU A 316 -12.88 9.24 -19.79
CA LEU A 316 -12.04 9.66 -18.67
C LEU A 316 -12.55 10.92 -17.95
N SER A 317 -13.19 11.84 -18.67
CA SER A 317 -13.62 13.13 -18.13
C SER A 317 -14.84 13.06 -17.22
N TYR A 318 -15.64 11.99 -17.32
CA TYR A 318 -16.92 11.84 -16.59
C TYR A 318 -17.04 10.52 -15.85
N THR A 319 -16.10 9.59 -16.01
CA THR A 319 -16.09 8.29 -15.30
C THR A 319 -15.19 8.38 -14.08
N PRO A 320 -15.65 7.96 -12.88
CA PRO A 320 -14.81 7.81 -11.72
C PRO A 320 -13.64 6.85 -11.97
N ILE A 321 -12.52 7.02 -11.25
CA ILE A 321 -11.29 6.23 -11.49
C ILE A 321 -11.51 4.75 -11.18
N HIS A 322 -12.28 4.44 -10.13
CA HIS A 322 -12.56 3.06 -9.77
C HIS A 322 -13.44 2.36 -10.82
N ASP A 323 -14.42 3.07 -11.40
CA ASP A 323 -15.25 2.57 -12.50
C ASP A 323 -14.43 2.40 -13.78
N LEU A 324 -13.55 3.38 -14.08
CA LEU A 324 -12.61 3.28 -15.20
C LEU A 324 -11.69 2.07 -15.07
N LEU A 325 -11.19 1.79 -13.86
CA LEU A 325 -10.38 0.60 -13.61
C LEU A 325 -11.19 -0.68 -13.83
N ALA A 326 -12.43 -0.75 -13.35
CA ALA A 326 -13.32 -1.89 -13.56
C ALA A 326 -13.54 -2.14 -15.08
N GLU A 327 -13.82 -1.09 -15.82
CA GLU A 327 -14.07 -1.16 -17.25
C GLU A 327 -12.81 -1.57 -18.05
N ILE A 328 -11.62 -1.05 -17.65
CA ILE A 328 -10.34 -1.51 -18.24
C ILE A 328 -10.15 -3.00 -18.00
N LEU A 329 -10.37 -3.48 -16.78
CA LEU A 329 -10.19 -4.90 -16.42
C LEU A 329 -11.12 -5.83 -17.19
N GLU A 330 -12.35 -5.41 -17.44
CA GLU A 330 -13.38 -6.19 -18.14
C GLU A 330 -13.15 -6.18 -19.66
N GLU A 331 -13.02 -5.01 -20.27
CA GLU A 331 -12.88 -4.83 -21.72
C GLU A 331 -11.56 -5.44 -22.27
N THR A 332 -10.49 -5.38 -21.46
CA THR A 332 -9.19 -5.94 -21.89
C THR A 332 -9.01 -7.40 -21.50
N GLY A 333 -9.93 -7.97 -20.70
CA GLY A 333 -9.79 -9.33 -20.15
C GLY A 333 -8.62 -9.49 -19.17
N TYR A 334 -8.03 -8.39 -18.70
CA TYR A 334 -6.85 -8.43 -17.82
C TYR A 334 -7.15 -9.14 -16.50
N ARG A 335 -8.36 -8.99 -15.96
CA ARG A 335 -8.80 -9.69 -14.75
C ARG A 335 -8.71 -11.22 -14.91
N THR A 336 -9.18 -11.75 -16.04
CA THR A 336 -9.12 -13.18 -16.33
C THR A 336 -7.69 -13.67 -16.47
N PHE A 337 -6.84 -12.87 -17.11
CA PHE A 337 -5.42 -13.18 -17.26
C PHE A 337 -4.71 -13.30 -15.91
N ILE A 338 -4.83 -12.30 -15.03
CA ILE A 338 -4.19 -12.33 -13.70
C ILE A 338 -4.74 -13.44 -12.82
N ALA A 339 -6.03 -13.79 -12.94
CA ALA A 339 -6.63 -14.92 -12.25
C ALA A 339 -5.99 -16.27 -12.62
N ALA A 340 -5.60 -16.43 -13.88
CA ALA A 340 -4.97 -17.64 -14.39
C ALA A 340 -3.47 -17.73 -14.06
N MET A 341 -2.85 -16.64 -13.58
CA MET A 341 -1.44 -16.64 -13.16
C MET A 341 -1.24 -17.38 -11.83
N PRO A 342 -0.02 -17.88 -11.54
CA PRO A 342 0.30 -18.40 -10.22
C PRO A 342 0.00 -17.36 -9.13
N GLY A 343 -0.75 -17.76 -8.10
CA GLY A 343 -1.22 -16.85 -7.06
C GLY A 343 -2.33 -15.89 -7.52
N GLY A 344 -3.17 -16.32 -8.47
CA GLY A 344 -4.22 -15.50 -9.09
C GLY A 344 -5.18 -14.84 -8.11
N GLU A 345 -5.60 -15.56 -7.06
CA GLU A 345 -6.44 -15.00 -6.00
C GLU A 345 -5.78 -13.77 -5.34
N GLN A 346 -4.48 -13.86 -5.00
CA GLN A 346 -3.74 -12.74 -4.44
C GLN A 346 -3.65 -11.56 -5.41
N ARG A 347 -3.42 -11.84 -6.69
CA ARG A 347 -3.34 -10.81 -7.73
C ARG A 347 -4.67 -10.09 -7.93
N ILE A 348 -5.78 -10.82 -7.94
CA ILE A 348 -7.12 -10.23 -8.00
C ILE A 348 -7.36 -9.30 -6.81
N ALA A 349 -7.09 -9.75 -5.59
CA ALA A 349 -7.28 -8.92 -4.41
C ALA A 349 -6.34 -7.71 -4.38
N ASN A 350 -5.13 -7.82 -4.91
CA ASN A 350 -4.26 -6.64 -5.08
C ASN A 350 -4.93 -5.61 -6.00
N VAL A 351 -5.55 -6.04 -7.09
CA VAL A 351 -6.28 -5.15 -8.01
C VAL A 351 -7.53 -4.57 -7.35
N GLU A 352 -8.30 -5.37 -6.62
CA GLU A 352 -9.46 -4.90 -5.85
C GLU A 352 -9.06 -3.86 -4.80
N MET A 353 -7.93 -4.06 -4.12
CA MET A 353 -7.36 -3.06 -3.21
C MET A 353 -6.96 -1.77 -3.95
N LEU A 354 -6.50 -1.82 -5.21
CA LEU A 354 -6.26 -0.61 -6.00
C LEU A 354 -7.56 0.14 -6.30
N MET A 355 -8.63 -0.58 -6.60
CA MET A 355 -9.96 0.00 -6.82
C MET A 355 -10.51 0.65 -5.55
N GLU A 356 -10.36 0.01 -4.38
CA GLU A 356 -10.72 0.61 -3.08
C GLU A 356 -9.93 1.89 -2.80
N LYS A 357 -8.64 1.90 -3.13
CA LYS A 357 -7.80 3.10 -2.98
C LYS A 357 -8.19 4.21 -3.95
N ALA A 358 -8.59 3.87 -5.16
CA ALA A 358 -9.13 4.82 -6.12
C ALA A 358 -10.44 5.43 -5.61
N CYS A 359 -11.35 4.61 -5.10
CA CYS A 359 -12.61 5.05 -4.49
C CYS A 359 -12.36 5.96 -3.26
N ALA A 360 -11.43 5.57 -2.37
CA ALA A 360 -11.04 6.38 -1.22
C ALA A 360 -10.40 7.72 -1.63
N PHE A 361 -9.58 7.71 -2.69
CA PHE A 361 -8.99 8.93 -3.25
C PHE A 361 -10.06 9.88 -3.80
N GLU A 362 -11.06 9.37 -4.48
CA GLU A 362 -12.17 10.17 -5.03
C GLU A 362 -13.06 10.79 -3.95
N GLY A 363 -13.06 10.23 -2.74
CA GLY A 363 -13.65 10.85 -1.55
C GLY A 363 -12.91 12.07 -1.04
N THR A 364 -11.69 12.35 -1.56
CA THR A 364 -10.89 13.53 -1.20
C THR A 364 -11.23 14.72 -2.08
N SER A 365 -10.64 15.88 -1.78
CA SER A 365 -10.78 17.11 -2.59
C SER A 365 -10.06 17.06 -3.94
N TYR A 366 -9.19 16.06 -4.15
CA TYR A 366 -8.45 15.88 -5.39
C TYR A 366 -9.17 14.85 -6.26
N LYS A 367 -9.48 15.22 -7.51
CA LYS A 367 -10.18 14.35 -8.47
C LYS A 367 -9.38 14.24 -9.77
N GLY A 368 -9.71 13.22 -10.55
CA GLY A 368 -9.16 12.98 -11.88
C GLY A 368 -7.90 12.14 -11.91
N LEU A 369 -7.70 11.48 -13.05
CA LEU A 369 -6.65 10.48 -13.25
C LEU A 369 -5.24 11.03 -13.03
N PHE A 370 -4.95 12.24 -13.53
CA PHE A 370 -3.66 12.89 -13.33
C PHE A 370 -3.28 13.01 -11.85
N ASN A 371 -4.21 13.46 -11.01
CA ASN A 371 -3.96 13.63 -9.58
C ASN A 371 -3.83 12.27 -8.87
N PHE A 372 -4.56 11.26 -9.30
CA PHE A 372 -4.44 9.90 -8.77
C PHE A 372 -3.08 9.27 -9.09
N VAL A 373 -2.64 9.32 -10.34
CA VAL A 373 -1.32 8.82 -10.75
C VAL A 373 -0.22 9.53 -9.95
N ARG A 374 -0.30 10.85 -9.84
CA ARG A 374 0.66 11.64 -9.05
C ARG A 374 0.62 11.30 -7.55
N TYR A 375 -0.55 11.04 -7.00
CA TYR A 375 -0.70 10.59 -5.62
C TYR A 375 0.02 9.27 -5.37
N ILE A 376 -0.17 8.28 -6.25
CA ILE A 376 0.53 6.99 -6.17
C ILE A 376 2.05 7.18 -6.31
N GLU A 377 2.52 8.03 -7.21
CA GLU A 377 3.95 8.33 -7.37
C GLU A 377 4.56 8.98 -6.11
N GLN A 378 3.82 9.86 -5.46
CA GLN A 378 4.26 10.42 -4.19
C GLN A 378 4.33 9.37 -3.08
N LEU A 379 3.34 8.48 -2.97
CA LEU A 379 3.38 7.37 -2.03
C LEU A 379 4.64 6.50 -2.25
N LYS A 380 4.94 6.13 -3.49
CA LYS A 380 6.19 5.41 -3.84
C LYS A 380 7.45 6.18 -3.42
N LYS A 381 7.51 7.47 -3.72
CA LYS A 381 8.66 8.32 -3.42
C LYS A 381 8.93 8.47 -1.91
N TYR A 382 7.90 8.48 -1.09
CA TYR A 382 8.02 8.60 0.36
C TYR A 382 8.08 7.25 1.08
N ASN A 383 8.22 6.14 0.36
CA ASN A 383 8.19 4.77 0.89
C ASN A 383 6.95 4.52 1.78
N VAL A 384 5.85 5.19 1.46
CA VAL A 384 4.54 4.86 2.04
C VAL A 384 3.97 3.76 1.16
N ASP A 385 4.52 2.56 1.32
CA ASP A 385 4.04 1.40 0.61
C ASP A 385 3.00 0.66 1.46
N TYR A 386 2.00 0.17 0.79
CA TYR A 386 1.01 -0.70 1.42
C TYR A 386 1.49 -2.15 1.23
N GLY A 387 1.21 -3.01 2.20
CA GLY A 387 1.38 -4.45 1.97
C GLY A 387 0.40 -4.94 0.90
N GLU A 388 0.69 -6.08 0.30
CA GLU A 388 -0.27 -6.76 -0.56
C GLU A 388 -1.62 -6.95 0.14
N ALA A 389 -2.70 -7.01 -0.63
CA ALA A 389 -4.04 -7.19 -0.09
C ALA A 389 -4.11 -8.45 0.77
N GLY A 390 -4.57 -8.31 2.01
CA GLY A 390 -4.77 -9.45 2.90
C GLY A 390 -6.03 -10.22 2.52
N ILE A 391 -5.94 -11.11 1.55
CA ILE A 391 -7.07 -11.97 1.15
C ILE A 391 -7.44 -12.97 2.21
N MET A 392 -6.44 -13.42 2.97
CA MET A 392 -6.65 -14.53 3.88
C MET A 392 -6.94 -13.99 5.26
N ASP A 393 -8.13 -14.32 5.73
CA ASP A 393 -8.48 -14.32 7.13
C ASP A 393 -7.35 -15.00 7.92
N GLU A 394 -7.03 -14.50 9.10
CA GLU A 394 -6.04 -15.14 10.01
C GLU A 394 -6.36 -16.63 10.27
N GLN A 395 -7.56 -17.08 9.89
CA GLN A 395 -8.05 -18.45 10.04
C GLN A 395 -7.84 -19.34 8.78
N ALA A 396 -7.38 -18.79 7.66
CA ALA A 396 -7.13 -19.60 6.46
C ALA A 396 -6.06 -20.67 6.71
N ASP A 397 -6.27 -21.89 6.18
CA ASP A 397 -5.35 -23.00 6.32
C ASP A 397 -4.14 -22.88 5.39
N THR A 398 -3.22 -21.98 5.72
CA THR A 398 -2.02 -21.67 4.93
C THR A 398 -0.78 -21.53 5.77
N VAL A 399 0.38 -21.92 5.21
CA VAL A 399 1.69 -21.69 5.80
C VAL A 399 2.01 -20.20 5.78
N ARG A 400 2.36 -19.63 6.94
CA ARG A 400 2.67 -18.20 7.06
C ARG A 400 4.15 -17.93 6.85
N LEU A 401 4.48 -17.01 5.94
CA LEU A 401 5.82 -16.46 5.77
C LEU A 401 5.90 -15.09 6.43
N MET A 402 6.82 -14.90 7.38
CA MET A 402 7.01 -13.60 8.01
C MET A 402 8.43 -13.37 8.52
N SER A 403 8.78 -12.11 8.81
CA SER A 403 10.07 -11.83 9.45
C SER A 403 10.01 -12.13 10.95
N ILE A 404 11.17 -12.49 11.51
CA ILE A 404 11.31 -12.70 12.97
C ILE A 404 10.85 -11.46 13.75
N HIS A 405 11.08 -10.26 13.23
CA HIS A 405 10.63 -9.00 13.85
C HIS A 405 9.10 -8.90 13.96
N LYS A 406 8.39 -9.33 12.93
CA LYS A 406 6.91 -9.34 12.93
C LYS A 406 6.34 -10.45 13.82
N SER A 407 7.07 -11.54 13.99
CA SER A 407 6.64 -12.64 14.88
C SER A 407 6.78 -12.32 16.36
N LYS A 408 7.44 -11.21 16.72
CA LYS A 408 7.60 -10.83 18.13
C LYS A 408 6.23 -10.59 18.78
N GLY A 409 5.98 -11.30 19.88
CA GLY A 409 4.68 -11.29 20.57
C GLY A 409 3.70 -12.37 20.09
N LEU A 410 3.93 -12.97 18.92
CA LEU A 410 3.14 -14.08 18.40
C LEU A 410 3.75 -15.44 18.83
N GLU A 411 2.99 -16.50 18.61
CA GLU A 411 3.40 -17.89 18.91
C GLU A 411 2.74 -18.85 17.92
N PHE A 412 3.45 -19.91 17.56
CA PHE A 412 3.00 -20.87 16.56
C PHE A 412 3.30 -22.30 16.99
N PRO A 413 2.45 -23.28 16.67
CA PRO A 413 2.70 -24.68 16.98
C PRO A 413 4.03 -25.18 16.40
N ILE A 414 4.27 -24.95 15.10
CA ILE A 414 5.44 -25.40 14.36
C ILE A 414 6.14 -24.20 13.73
N VAL A 415 7.43 -24.04 14.01
CA VAL A 415 8.23 -22.90 13.53
C VAL A 415 9.44 -23.40 12.75
N PHE A 416 9.54 -22.97 11.51
CA PHE A 416 10.76 -23.01 10.72
C PHE A 416 11.50 -21.68 10.87
N VAL A 417 12.75 -21.72 11.36
CA VAL A 417 13.61 -20.52 11.33
C VAL A 417 14.56 -20.70 10.17
N ALA A 418 14.25 -20.02 9.07
CA ALA A 418 14.96 -20.19 7.80
C ALA A 418 16.05 -19.12 7.57
N GLY A 419 17.01 -19.46 6.71
CA GLY A 419 18.11 -18.58 6.35
C GLY A 419 19.24 -18.56 7.37
N MET A 420 19.47 -19.65 8.10
CA MET A 420 20.55 -19.72 9.08
C MET A 420 21.95 -19.61 8.46
N GLY A 421 22.10 -19.91 7.17
CA GLY A 421 23.33 -19.70 6.39
C GLY A 421 23.44 -18.33 5.72
N LYS A 422 22.48 -17.43 5.90
CA LYS A 422 22.50 -16.07 5.35
C LYS A 422 23.53 -15.21 6.06
N SER A 423 24.40 -14.54 5.30
CA SER A 423 25.38 -13.60 5.87
C SER A 423 24.71 -12.40 6.53
N PHE A 424 25.25 -12.00 7.68
CA PHE A 424 24.81 -10.83 8.43
C PHE A 424 25.05 -9.55 7.61
N ASN A 425 24.14 -8.57 7.72
CA ASN A 425 24.31 -7.28 7.06
C ASN A 425 25.26 -6.38 7.85
N MET A 426 26.40 -6.03 7.24
CA MET A 426 27.44 -5.19 7.81
C MET A 426 27.65 -3.88 7.01
N GLN A 427 26.62 -3.39 6.32
CA GLN A 427 26.72 -2.19 5.47
C GLN A 427 26.98 -0.92 6.28
N ASP A 428 26.42 -0.79 7.48
CA ASP A 428 26.55 0.38 8.34
C ASP A 428 28.01 0.70 8.73
N GLN A 429 28.91 -0.29 8.62
CA GLN A 429 30.33 -0.16 8.94
C GLN A 429 31.18 0.33 7.75
N ARG A 430 30.66 0.24 6.51
CA ARG A 430 31.44 0.49 5.27
C ARG A 430 31.41 1.93 4.79
N GLY A 431 30.65 2.80 5.45
CA GLY A 431 30.50 4.21 5.06
C GLY A 431 31.82 5.00 5.15
N SER A 432 31.97 6.03 4.31
CA SER A 432 33.05 7.01 4.45
C SER A 432 33.02 7.73 5.78
N ILE A 433 31.82 7.93 6.30
CA ILE A 433 31.52 8.50 7.62
C ILE A 433 30.74 7.45 8.39
N VAL A 434 31.16 7.15 9.62
CA VAL A 434 30.45 6.28 10.55
C VAL A 434 30.02 7.09 11.75
N ILE A 435 28.81 6.86 12.23
CA ILE A 435 28.23 7.62 13.35
C ILE A 435 27.85 6.66 14.46
N HIS A 436 28.26 6.98 15.68
CA HIS A 436 27.85 6.23 16.87
C HIS A 436 27.25 7.18 17.91
N PRO A 437 26.12 6.86 18.53
CA PRO A 437 25.42 7.76 19.45
C PRO A 437 26.28 8.25 20.64
N ASP A 438 27.13 7.38 21.18
CA ASP A 438 27.93 7.66 22.36
C ASP A 438 29.36 8.12 22.00
N TRP A 439 29.88 7.73 20.83
CA TRP A 439 31.29 8.00 20.44
C TRP A 439 31.43 9.06 19.35
N GLY A 440 30.30 9.56 18.80
CA GLY A 440 30.28 10.63 17.82
C GLY A 440 30.55 10.14 16.39
N ILE A 441 31.36 10.89 15.64
CA ILE A 441 31.55 10.73 14.20
C ILE A 441 32.98 10.25 13.90
N GLY A 442 33.11 9.11 13.22
CA GLY A 442 34.36 8.59 12.70
C GLY A 442 34.50 8.89 11.20
N ILE A 443 35.61 9.51 10.82
CA ILE A 443 35.92 9.88 9.43
C ILE A 443 37.25 9.27 8.98
N ASP A 444 37.50 9.30 7.67
CA ASP A 444 38.80 8.96 7.13
C ASP A 444 39.75 10.16 7.15
N ALA A 445 41.04 9.93 7.43
CA ALA A 445 42.07 10.89 7.20
C ALA A 445 42.47 10.84 5.70
N VAL A 446 42.39 12.00 5.05
CA VAL A 446 42.73 12.14 3.63
C VAL A 446 44.02 12.95 3.50
N ASP A 447 45.06 12.38 2.95
CA ASP A 447 46.26 13.07 2.55
C ASP A 447 46.19 13.43 1.07
N LEU A 448 46.00 14.71 0.78
CA LEU A 448 45.85 15.21 -0.59
C LEU A 448 47.18 15.21 -1.38
N GLU A 449 48.33 15.30 -0.69
CA GLU A 449 49.65 15.29 -1.34
C GLU A 449 50.01 13.89 -1.81
N GLN A 450 49.81 12.91 -0.92
CA GLN A 450 50.08 11.50 -1.21
C GLN A 450 48.91 10.78 -1.88
N ARG A 451 47.74 11.44 -2.01
CA ARG A 451 46.48 10.87 -2.52
C ARG A 451 46.09 9.59 -1.80
N THR A 452 46.33 9.52 -0.49
CA THR A 452 46.00 8.35 0.33
C THR A 452 44.80 8.66 1.23
N LYS A 453 44.01 7.62 1.50
CA LYS A 453 42.83 7.69 2.37
C LYS A 453 42.92 6.54 3.40
N ASN A 454 42.99 6.88 4.67
CA ASN A 454 43.11 5.92 5.76
C ASN A 454 42.05 6.17 6.82
N PRO A 455 41.38 5.13 7.38
CA PRO A 455 40.48 5.30 8.48
C PRO A 455 41.21 5.82 9.72
N THR A 456 40.63 6.84 10.38
CA THR A 456 41.13 7.30 11.67
C THR A 456 40.97 6.23 12.74
N PHE A 457 41.73 6.31 13.83
CA PHE A 457 41.62 5.40 14.97
C PHE A 457 40.18 5.39 15.55
N LEU A 458 39.60 6.58 15.72
CA LEU A 458 38.22 6.71 16.17
C LEU A 458 37.22 6.00 15.22
N LYS A 459 37.41 6.14 13.90
CA LYS A 459 36.59 5.43 12.93
C LYS A 459 36.65 3.93 13.07
N ARG A 460 37.88 3.37 13.23
CA ARG A 460 38.07 1.93 13.46
C ARG A 460 37.40 1.46 14.76
N MET A 461 37.57 2.23 15.85
CA MET A 461 36.91 1.90 17.12
C MET A 461 35.38 1.88 16.98
N ILE A 462 34.79 2.88 16.31
CA ILE A 462 33.35 2.92 16.06
C ILE A 462 32.93 1.73 15.20
N GLN A 463 33.68 1.38 14.17
CA GLN A 463 33.39 0.23 13.30
C GLN A 463 33.36 -1.09 14.08
N GLU A 464 34.38 -1.37 14.91
CA GLU A 464 34.43 -2.60 15.73
C GLU A 464 33.30 -2.60 16.78
N LYS A 465 33.04 -1.47 17.44
CA LYS A 465 31.92 -1.37 18.39
C LYS A 465 30.57 -1.62 17.73
N THR A 466 30.33 -1.00 16.57
CA THR A 466 29.08 -1.18 15.81
C THR A 466 28.94 -2.64 15.33
N LYS A 467 30.05 -3.28 14.94
CA LYS A 467 30.05 -4.69 14.55
C LYS A 467 29.60 -5.60 15.70
N LEU A 468 30.21 -5.43 16.87
CA LEU A 468 29.86 -6.22 18.05
C LEU A 468 28.40 -6.04 18.45
N GLU A 469 27.92 -4.81 18.40
CA GLU A 469 26.56 -4.46 18.74
C GLU A 469 25.54 -5.02 17.74
N ASN A 470 25.84 -4.99 16.42
CA ASN A 470 25.02 -5.59 15.38
C ASN A 470 24.97 -7.12 15.51
N LEU A 471 26.12 -7.77 15.73
CA LEU A 471 26.15 -9.21 15.96
C LEU A 471 25.38 -9.61 17.24
N SER A 472 25.49 -8.82 18.30
CA SER A 472 24.70 -9.02 19.52
C SER A 472 23.20 -8.87 19.28
N GLU A 473 22.79 -7.98 18.37
CA GLU A 473 21.40 -7.88 17.97
C GLU A 473 20.95 -9.10 17.14
N GLU A 474 21.77 -9.58 16.19
CA GLU A 474 21.46 -10.78 15.41
C GLU A 474 21.32 -12.02 16.31
N LEU A 475 22.13 -12.12 17.38
CA LEU A 475 21.99 -13.18 18.38
C LEU A 475 20.63 -13.08 19.11
N ARG A 476 20.21 -11.88 19.52
CA ARG A 476 18.88 -11.68 20.13
C ARG A 476 17.75 -11.95 19.14
N VAL A 477 17.93 -11.63 17.86
CA VAL A 477 16.96 -11.96 16.81
C VAL A 477 16.81 -13.47 16.67
N LEU A 478 17.93 -14.22 16.70
CA LEU A 478 17.89 -15.69 16.71
C LEU A 478 17.11 -16.21 17.93
N TYR A 479 17.39 -15.67 19.13
CA TYR A 479 16.65 -16.01 20.36
C TYR A 479 15.14 -15.78 20.21
N VAL A 480 14.74 -14.63 19.66
CA VAL A 480 13.32 -14.35 19.41
C VAL A 480 12.73 -15.38 18.46
N GLY A 481 13.40 -15.71 17.36
CA GLY A 481 12.93 -16.71 16.40
C GLY A 481 12.70 -18.07 17.05
N MET A 482 13.69 -18.54 17.82
CA MET A 482 13.63 -19.84 18.50
C MET A 482 12.56 -19.91 19.59
N THR A 483 12.24 -18.80 20.25
CA THR A 483 11.22 -18.74 21.30
C THR A 483 9.78 -18.55 20.77
N ARG A 484 9.54 -18.62 19.46
CA ARG A 484 8.18 -18.56 18.88
C ARG A 484 7.47 -19.90 18.81
N ALA A 485 8.23 -21.01 18.85
CA ALA A 485 7.68 -22.35 18.75
C ALA A 485 6.98 -22.81 20.03
N LYS A 486 5.79 -23.40 19.87
CA LYS A 486 5.07 -24.08 20.95
C LYS A 486 5.52 -25.53 21.09
N GLU A 487 5.46 -26.29 20.00
CA GLU A 487 5.67 -27.75 20.05
C GLU A 487 6.86 -28.23 19.24
N LYS A 488 7.10 -27.62 18.03
CA LYS A 488 8.17 -28.09 17.17
C LYS A 488 8.96 -26.90 16.62
N MET A 489 10.28 -26.99 16.70
CA MET A 489 11.21 -26.02 16.13
C MET A 489 12.12 -26.69 15.12
N ILE A 490 12.30 -26.05 13.95
CA ILE A 490 13.13 -26.53 12.86
C ILE A 490 13.98 -25.36 12.38
N LEU A 491 15.29 -25.48 12.49
CA LEU A 491 16.26 -24.50 11.98
C LEU A 491 16.71 -24.96 10.59
N THR A 492 16.65 -24.08 9.60
CA THR A 492 17.02 -24.44 8.23
C THR A 492 18.00 -23.44 7.62
N GLY A 493 18.84 -23.94 6.73
CA GLY A 493 19.75 -23.08 5.99
C GLY A 493 20.66 -23.84 5.06
N THR A 494 21.36 -23.05 4.24
CA THR A 494 22.40 -23.56 3.35
C THR A 494 23.76 -23.17 3.90
N ALA A 495 24.73 -24.10 3.87
CA ALA A 495 26.09 -23.85 4.31
C ALA A 495 27.10 -24.32 3.24
N LYS A 496 28.25 -23.65 3.16
CA LYS A 496 29.41 -24.13 2.40
C LYS A 496 30.27 -24.95 3.33
N LEU A 497 30.05 -26.26 3.36
CA LEU A 497 30.78 -27.18 4.20
C LEU A 497 31.93 -27.81 3.40
N GLY A 498 33.13 -27.78 3.97
CA GLY A 498 34.29 -28.50 3.41
C GLY A 498 34.16 -29.99 3.65
N GLU A 499 35.03 -30.78 3.00
CA GLU A 499 35.04 -32.26 3.15
C GLU A 499 35.22 -32.70 4.60
N GLU A 500 36.09 -32.02 5.37
CA GLU A 500 36.34 -32.32 6.79
C GLU A 500 35.13 -32.01 7.67
N GLU A 501 34.41 -30.92 7.39
CA GLU A 501 33.20 -30.52 8.13
C GLU A 501 32.01 -31.43 7.79
N LEU A 502 31.87 -31.85 6.53
CA LEU A 502 30.88 -32.84 6.11
C LEU A 502 31.16 -34.21 6.80
N LEU A 503 32.40 -34.64 6.75
CA LEU A 503 32.81 -35.89 7.41
C LEU A 503 32.56 -35.82 8.93
N ALA A 504 32.82 -34.67 9.57
CA ALA A 504 32.56 -34.47 10.99
C ALA A 504 31.06 -34.53 11.29
N LEU A 505 30.21 -33.96 10.43
CA LEU A 505 28.75 -34.03 10.59
C LEU A 505 28.20 -35.44 10.30
N GLU A 506 28.69 -36.13 9.28
CA GLU A 506 28.33 -37.51 8.95
C GLU A 506 28.85 -38.53 10.01
N MET A 507 30.07 -38.29 10.50
CA MET A 507 30.67 -39.15 11.55
C MET A 507 30.12 -38.89 12.96
N MET A 508 29.30 -37.86 13.18
CA MET A 508 28.69 -37.60 14.48
C MET A 508 27.96 -38.82 15.01
N GLU A 509 27.22 -39.57 14.19
CA GLU A 509 26.61 -40.84 14.56
C GLU A 509 27.64 -41.95 14.86
N ASP A 510 28.78 -41.96 14.15
CA ASP A 510 29.83 -42.97 14.35
C ASP A 510 30.79 -42.67 15.51
N ILE A 511 31.04 -41.39 15.79
CA ILE A 511 31.83 -40.95 16.94
C ILE A 511 31.11 -41.32 18.25
N ILE A 512 29.79 -41.15 18.30
CA ILE A 512 28.98 -41.54 19.45
C ILE A 512 29.13 -43.04 19.75
N LYS A 513 29.12 -43.90 18.73
CA LYS A 513 29.30 -45.37 18.90
C LYS A 513 30.72 -45.78 19.31
N ARG A 514 31.74 -44.92 19.03
CA ARG A 514 33.14 -45.20 19.40
C ARG A 514 33.57 -44.66 20.75
N GLU A 515 33.06 -43.49 21.15
CA GLU A 515 33.45 -42.84 22.41
C GLU A 515 32.74 -43.33 23.65
N GLU A 516 31.69 -44.16 23.56
CA GLU A 516 31.20 -44.95 24.68
C GLU A 516 32.30 -45.86 25.29
N LYS A 517 33.45 -46.01 24.61
CA LYS A 517 34.59 -46.81 25.02
C LYS A 517 35.82 -46.06 25.55
N GLN A 518 35.90 -44.72 25.45
CA GLN A 518 37.08 -43.98 25.95
C GLN A 518 36.70 -42.68 26.66
N ASN A 519 36.86 -42.71 27.98
CA ASN A 519 36.63 -41.57 28.88
C ASN A 519 37.72 -40.50 28.77
N SER A 520 37.27 -39.31 29.14
CA SER A 520 38.00 -38.14 29.69
C SER A 520 38.57 -37.12 28.70
N TRP A 521 37.78 -36.21 28.35
CA TRP A 521 38.24 -34.81 28.19
C TRP A 521 37.65 -33.97 29.35
N LYS A 522 38.50 -33.35 30.15
CA LYS A 522 38.10 -32.34 31.12
C LYS A 522 37.63 -31.13 30.32
N ALA A 523 36.34 -30.82 30.40
CA ALA A 523 35.80 -29.59 29.92
C ALA A 523 36.45 -28.41 30.67
N ASP A 524 36.95 -27.41 29.96
CA ASP A 524 37.35 -26.12 30.55
C ASP A 524 36.12 -25.50 31.27
N GLU A 525 36.41 -24.80 32.38
CA GLU A 525 35.38 -24.27 33.31
C GLU A 525 34.35 -23.29 32.69
N LYS A 526 34.48 -22.84 31.43
CA LYS A 526 33.46 -22.08 30.70
C LYS A 526 33.00 -22.86 29.48
N ASP A 527 31.76 -23.28 29.51
CA ASP A 527 31.10 -24.03 28.42
C ASP A 527 30.68 -23.15 27.21
N SER A 528 30.85 -21.80 27.28
CA SER A 528 30.55 -20.85 26.24
C SER A 528 31.59 -20.80 25.10
N LEU A 529 31.17 -20.38 23.90
CA LEU A 529 32.09 -20.11 22.78
C LEU A 529 32.95 -18.88 23.10
N ALA A 530 34.15 -18.88 22.59
CA ALA A 530 35.06 -17.75 22.81
C ALA A 530 34.59 -16.50 22.03
N LEU A 531 34.79 -15.30 22.61
CA LEU A 531 34.36 -14.04 22.03
C LEU A 531 34.86 -13.86 20.56
N TYR A 532 36.11 -14.26 20.28
CA TYR A 532 36.67 -14.15 18.92
C TYR A 532 35.96 -15.02 17.90
N GLN A 533 35.40 -16.16 18.31
CA GLN A 533 34.57 -17.04 17.44
C GLN A 533 33.24 -16.38 17.17
N MET A 534 32.63 -15.77 18.18
CA MET A 534 31.37 -15.04 18.05
C MET A 534 31.50 -13.82 17.13
N GLU A 535 32.58 -13.06 17.28
CA GLU A 535 32.89 -11.87 16.45
C GLU A 535 33.29 -12.21 15.01
N GLY A 536 33.88 -13.39 14.81
CA GLY A 536 34.30 -13.88 13.50
C GLY A 536 33.18 -14.42 12.63
N ALA A 537 32.04 -14.72 13.23
CA ALA A 537 30.90 -15.31 12.55
C ALA A 537 30.29 -14.41 11.48
N LYS A 538 29.88 -15.01 10.38
CA LYS A 538 29.21 -14.34 9.24
C LYS A 538 27.76 -14.75 9.10
N THR A 539 27.38 -15.90 9.65
CA THR A 539 26.06 -16.52 9.56
C THR A 539 25.64 -17.05 10.94
N CYS A 540 24.36 -17.38 11.12
CA CYS A 540 23.90 -18.04 12.33
C CYS A 540 24.49 -19.47 12.47
N PHE A 541 24.75 -20.17 11.37
CA PHE A 541 25.37 -21.49 11.44
C PHE A 541 26.80 -21.43 11.97
N ASP A 542 27.54 -20.34 11.77
CA ASP A 542 28.87 -20.17 12.35
C ASP A 542 28.85 -20.10 13.89
N TRP A 543 27.70 -19.88 14.51
CA TRP A 543 27.48 -19.98 15.94
C TRP A 543 26.90 -21.34 16.33
N ILE A 544 25.85 -21.79 15.65
CA ILE A 544 25.09 -22.98 16.00
C ILE A 544 25.93 -24.25 15.86
N LEU A 545 26.61 -24.45 14.73
CA LEU A 545 27.36 -25.67 14.48
C LEU A 545 28.52 -25.87 15.45
N PRO A 546 29.41 -24.89 15.74
CA PRO A 546 30.42 -25.05 16.76
C PRO A 546 29.87 -25.29 18.18
N ALA A 547 28.72 -24.65 18.52
CA ALA A 547 28.07 -24.89 19.82
C ALA A 547 27.56 -26.32 19.94
N LEU A 548 27.04 -26.91 18.85
CA LEU A 548 26.60 -28.32 18.81
C LEU A 548 27.80 -29.29 18.87
N MET A 549 28.84 -29.02 18.11
CA MET A 549 30.05 -29.89 18.04
C MET A 549 30.82 -29.95 19.33
N ARG A 550 30.76 -28.90 20.17
CA ARG A 550 31.52 -28.81 21.40
C ARG A 550 31.11 -29.87 22.45
N ASP A 551 29.81 -30.17 22.53
CA ASP A 551 29.28 -31.22 23.43
C ASP A 551 28.07 -31.91 22.77
N TRP A 552 28.39 -32.68 21.73
CA TRP A 552 27.36 -33.35 20.93
C TRP A 552 26.51 -34.32 21.74
N LYS A 553 27.09 -35.05 22.66
CA LYS A 553 26.36 -35.99 23.52
C LYS A 553 25.27 -35.33 24.36
N LYS A 554 25.51 -34.09 24.79
CA LYS A 554 24.51 -33.29 25.49
C LYS A 554 23.49 -32.73 24.52
N ALA A 555 23.94 -32.23 23.35
CA ALA A 555 23.09 -31.66 22.31
C ALA A 555 22.08 -32.65 21.74
N GLU A 556 22.50 -33.89 21.47
CA GLU A 556 21.70 -34.95 20.86
C GLU A 556 20.41 -35.27 21.65
N LYS A 557 20.39 -34.99 22.94
CA LYS A 557 19.20 -35.19 23.78
C LYS A 557 18.02 -34.32 23.31
N TRP A 558 18.30 -33.09 22.78
CA TRP A 558 17.30 -32.08 22.46
C TRP A 558 17.33 -31.64 21.00
N ILE A 559 18.45 -31.89 20.27
CA ILE A 559 18.67 -31.40 18.93
C ILE A 559 19.07 -32.54 18.00
N GLN A 560 18.44 -32.61 16.83
CA GLN A 560 18.76 -33.55 15.76
C GLN A 560 19.28 -32.77 14.56
N VAL A 561 20.47 -33.14 14.06
CA VAL A 561 21.05 -32.54 12.84
C VAL A 561 20.85 -33.49 11.67
N ARG A 562 20.40 -32.95 10.52
CA ARG A 562 20.23 -33.72 9.28
C ARG A 562 20.83 -32.96 8.12
N LEU A 563 21.73 -33.60 7.38
CA LEU A 563 22.23 -33.15 6.09
C LEU A 563 21.25 -33.59 5.00
N VAL A 564 20.81 -32.65 4.20
CA VAL A 564 19.92 -32.89 3.05
C VAL A 564 20.74 -32.84 1.77
N THR A 565 20.69 -33.91 0.99
CA THR A 565 21.44 -34.03 -0.25
C THR A 565 20.67 -33.49 -1.45
N ARG A 566 21.40 -33.16 -2.54
CA ARG A 566 20.80 -32.69 -3.79
C ARG A 566 19.89 -33.75 -4.42
N GLU A 567 20.27 -35.03 -4.30
CA GLU A 567 19.50 -36.17 -4.81
C GLU A 567 18.14 -36.29 -4.10
N GLU A 568 18.12 -36.05 -2.80
CA GLU A 568 16.88 -36.03 -2.02
C GLU A 568 15.91 -34.95 -2.46
N LEU A 569 16.41 -33.77 -2.87
CA LEU A 569 15.56 -32.67 -3.37
C LEU A 569 15.06 -32.91 -4.79
N SER A 570 15.83 -33.61 -5.64
CA SER A 570 15.43 -33.87 -7.03
C SER A 570 14.37 -34.95 -7.17
N TYR A 571 14.26 -35.87 -6.20
CA TYR A 571 13.26 -36.95 -6.22
C TYR A 571 11.82 -36.44 -6.07
N GLY A 572 11.61 -35.31 -5.40
CA GLY A 572 10.30 -34.68 -5.24
C GLY A 572 9.77 -34.03 -6.53
N ALA A 573 10.65 -33.43 -7.34
CA ALA A 573 10.28 -32.77 -8.58
C ALA A 573 9.76 -33.77 -9.65
N ALA A 574 10.25 -34.99 -9.67
CA ALA A 574 9.80 -36.02 -10.59
C ALA A 574 8.38 -36.53 -10.31
N THR A 575 7.93 -36.46 -9.06
CA THR A 575 6.56 -36.83 -8.65
C THR A 575 5.55 -35.69 -8.86
N ALA A 576 5.96 -34.43 -8.71
CA ALA A 576 5.11 -33.27 -8.96
C ALA A 576 4.79 -33.13 -10.48
N GLY A 577 5.79 -33.32 -11.34
CA GLY A 577 5.57 -33.31 -12.79
C GLY A 577 4.59 -34.38 -13.29
N ARG A 578 4.45 -35.51 -12.58
CA ARG A 578 3.44 -36.54 -12.91
C ARG A 578 2.00 -36.09 -12.53
N ALA A 579 1.82 -35.32 -11.46
CA ALA A 579 0.51 -34.81 -11.08
C ALA A 579 0.03 -33.72 -12.05
N GLU A 580 0.95 -32.88 -12.55
CA GLU A 580 0.63 -31.85 -13.56
C GLU A 580 0.24 -32.46 -14.92
N VAL A 581 0.94 -33.50 -15.35
CA VAL A 581 0.61 -34.25 -16.60
C VAL A 581 -0.76 -34.89 -16.46
N LEU A 582 -1.10 -35.50 -15.32
CA LEU A 582 -2.42 -36.08 -15.07
C LEU A 582 -3.52 -35.02 -15.04
N ALA A 583 -3.29 -33.86 -14.46
CA ALA A 583 -4.26 -32.75 -14.45
C ALA A 583 -4.49 -32.20 -15.88
N ARG A 584 -3.44 -32.08 -16.66
CA ARG A 584 -3.52 -31.62 -18.06
C ARG A 584 -4.27 -32.58 -18.95
N GLU A 585 -4.01 -33.91 -18.85
CA GLU A 585 -4.75 -34.95 -19.60
C GLU A 585 -6.23 -34.95 -19.22
N VAL A 586 -6.58 -34.73 -17.95
CA VAL A 586 -7.97 -34.65 -17.50
C VAL A 586 -8.65 -33.36 -18.03
N LEU A 587 -7.94 -32.23 -18.09
CA LEU A 587 -8.48 -31.00 -18.65
C LEU A 587 -8.63 -31.03 -20.18
N GLU A 588 -7.68 -31.64 -20.89
CA GLU A 588 -7.74 -31.81 -22.35
C GLU A 588 -8.90 -32.72 -22.82
N HIS A 589 -9.38 -33.62 -21.96
CA HIS A 589 -10.50 -34.51 -22.21
C HIS A 589 -11.78 -34.17 -21.43
N TRP A 590 -11.84 -32.94 -20.89
CA TRP A 590 -12.98 -32.47 -20.12
C TRP A 590 -14.21 -32.31 -21.03
N ASP A 591 -15.24 -33.11 -20.76
CA ASP A 591 -16.51 -33.05 -21.48
C ASP A 591 -17.40 -31.92 -20.90
N THR A 592 -17.44 -30.79 -21.60
CA THR A 592 -18.24 -29.62 -21.23
C THR A 592 -19.74 -29.80 -21.38
N GLU A 593 -20.18 -30.81 -22.16
CA GLU A 593 -21.61 -31.11 -22.37
C GLU A 593 -22.17 -32.06 -21.32
N LYS A 594 -21.32 -32.72 -20.54
CA LYS A 594 -21.73 -33.66 -19.51
C LYS A 594 -22.18 -32.94 -18.24
N SER A 595 -23.46 -33.06 -17.91
CA SER A 595 -23.99 -32.56 -16.63
C SER A 595 -23.58 -33.48 -15.49
N TYR A 596 -22.62 -33.06 -14.65
CA TYR A 596 -22.10 -33.87 -13.54
C TYR A 596 -23.04 -33.88 -12.32
N MET A 597 -23.83 -32.80 -12.09
CA MET A 597 -24.82 -32.71 -11.03
C MET A 597 -26.00 -31.86 -11.52
N PRO A 598 -27.08 -32.51 -12.03
CA PRO A 598 -28.23 -31.79 -12.59
C PRO A 598 -28.95 -30.88 -11.57
N GLU A 599 -28.96 -31.25 -10.29
CA GLU A 599 -29.58 -30.46 -9.23
C GLU A 599 -28.87 -29.11 -9.05
N TRP A 600 -27.55 -29.09 -9.15
CA TRP A 600 -26.77 -27.86 -9.07
C TRP A 600 -26.88 -27.00 -10.32
N LYS A 601 -27.10 -27.61 -11.48
CA LYS A 601 -27.27 -26.91 -12.76
C LYS A 601 -28.56 -26.07 -12.74
N GLU A 602 -29.64 -26.60 -12.22
CA GLU A 602 -30.91 -25.85 -12.08
C GLU A 602 -30.75 -24.70 -11.09
N LEU A 603 -30.16 -24.94 -9.90
CA LEU A 603 -29.94 -23.93 -8.88
C LEU A 603 -29.03 -22.79 -9.35
N LEU A 604 -27.91 -23.12 -10.00
CA LEU A 604 -26.99 -22.13 -10.56
C LEU A 604 -27.61 -21.37 -11.72
N SER A 605 -28.40 -22.04 -12.59
CA SER A 605 -29.12 -21.38 -13.68
C SER A 605 -30.17 -20.39 -13.15
N GLU A 606 -30.87 -20.74 -12.09
CA GLU A 606 -31.82 -19.87 -11.43
C GLU A 606 -31.14 -18.64 -10.80
N GLN A 607 -30.00 -18.84 -10.12
CA GLN A 607 -29.21 -17.77 -9.54
C GLN A 607 -28.56 -16.86 -10.59
N MET A 608 -28.00 -17.43 -11.67
CA MET A 608 -27.35 -16.65 -12.73
C MET A 608 -28.35 -15.90 -13.63
N ASN A 609 -29.59 -16.34 -13.71
CA ASN A 609 -30.66 -15.65 -14.47
C ASN A 609 -31.48 -14.70 -13.58
N TYR A 610 -31.15 -14.60 -12.30
CA TYR A 610 -31.80 -13.65 -11.40
C TYR A 610 -31.47 -12.22 -11.85
N THR A 611 -32.51 -11.49 -12.23
CA THR A 611 -32.38 -10.06 -12.55
C THR A 611 -32.79 -9.25 -11.32
N TYR A 612 -31.89 -8.43 -10.82
CA TYR A 612 -32.18 -7.56 -9.68
C TYR A 612 -33.32 -6.59 -10.05
N PRO A 613 -34.45 -6.57 -9.29
CA PRO A 613 -35.64 -5.79 -9.67
C PRO A 613 -35.38 -4.26 -9.60
N TYR A 614 -34.37 -3.80 -8.88
CA TYR A 614 -34.08 -2.37 -8.66
C TYR A 614 -32.85 -1.88 -9.44
N LEU A 615 -32.54 -2.45 -10.59
CA LEU A 615 -31.39 -2.09 -11.43
C LEU A 615 -31.35 -0.59 -11.83
N GLN A 616 -32.53 0.05 -11.96
CA GLN A 616 -32.63 1.47 -12.28
C GLN A 616 -32.25 2.37 -11.10
N GLU A 617 -32.46 1.91 -9.88
CA GLU A 617 -32.13 2.63 -8.65
C GLU A 617 -30.64 2.55 -8.32
N GLU A 618 -29.99 1.43 -8.67
CA GLU A 618 -28.56 1.22 -8.45
C GLU A 618 -27.69 2.27 -9.15
N GLN A 619 -28.16 2.78 -10.29
CA GLN A 619 -27.45 3.79 -11.08
C GLN A 619 -27.72 5.23 -10.61
N MET A 620 -28.57 5.43 -9.61
CA MET A 620 -28.94 6.75 -9.14
C MET A 620 -27.97 7.26 -8.06
N LYS A 621 -27.43 8.44 -8.31
CA LYS A 621 -26.67 9.16 -7.29
C LYS A 621 -27.62 9.75 -6.25
N LEU A 622 -27.49 9.32 -4.99
CA LEU A 622 -28.39 9.72 -3.90
C LEU A 622 -28.08 11.12 -3.32
N LYS A 623 -26.93 11.71 -3.68
CA LYS A 623 -26.49 12.97 -3.12
C LYS A 623 -25.85 13.84 -4.19
N PHE A 624 -26.32 15.08 -4.31
CA PHE A 624 -25.81 16.08 -5.26
C PHE A 624 -25.37 17.35 -4.55
N THR A 625 -24.42 18.06 -5.12
CA THR A 625 -24.20 19.47 -4.82
C THR A 625 -25.08 20.33 -5.74
N VAL A 626 -25.41 21.54 -5.27
CA VAL A 626 -26.19 22.50 -6.11
C VAL A 626 -25.44 22.79 -7.42
N SER A 627 -24.12 22.84 -7.40
CA SER A 627 -23.27 23.06 -8.58
C SER A 627 -23.36 21.91 -9.58
N GLU A 628 -23.44 20.66 -9.11
CA GLU A 628 -23.61 19.47 -9.98
C GLU A 628 -24.99 19.46 -10.63
N LEU A 629 -26.04 19.77 -9.90
CA LEU A 629 -27.40 19.87 -10.46
C LEU A 629 -27.49 20.97 -11.51
N LYS A 630 -26.87 22.10 -11.26
CA LYS A 630 -26.75 23.20 -12.23
C LYS A 630 -26.09 22.72 -13.54
N LYS A 631 -24.96 22.04 -13.46
CA LYS A 631 -24.25 21.47 -14.64
C LYS A 631 -25.14 20.50 -15.40
N ARG A 632 -25.92 19.68 -14.70
CA ARG A 632 -26.80 18.66 -15.31
C ARG A 632 -27.98 19.28 -16.05
N ILE A 633 -28.61 20.30 -15.46
CA ILE A 633 -29.70 21.05 -16.09
C ILE A 633 -29.18 21.74 -17.38
N TYR A 634 -28.02 22.39 -17.34
CA TYR A 634 -27.37 23.01 -18.47
C TYR A 634 -26.97 22.02 -19.57
N ALA A 635 -26.43 20.85 -19.21
CA ALA A 635 -26.10 19.81 -20.19
C ALA A 635 -27.35 19.23 -20.88
N GLY A 636 -28.45 19.13 -20.18
CA GLY A 636 -29.76 18.73 -20.74
C GLY A 636 -30.35 19.74 -21.69
N GLU A 637 -30.16 21.01 -21.43
CA GLU A 637 -30.57 22.13 -22.32
C GLU A 637 -29.65 22.28 -23.53
N GLN A 638 -28.34 22.15 -23.40
CA GLN A 638 -27.40 22.18 -24.51
C GLN A 638 -27.52 20.95 -25.43
N MET A 639 -27.89 19.78 -24.96
CA MET A 639 -28.20 18.65 -25.84
C MET A 639 -29.46 18.94 -26.70
N ARG A 640 -30.34 19.82 -26.29
CA ARG A 640 -31.46 20.28 -27.09
C ARG A 640 -31.07 21.40 -28.09
N GLU A 641 -30.08 22.23 -27.75
CA GLU A 641 -29.59 23.34 -28.60
C GLU A 641 -28.43 22.95 -29.52
N MET A 642 -27.62 21.92 -29.21
CA MET A 642 -26.53 21.44 -30.10
C MET A 642 -26.99 20.76 -31.39
N GLN A 643 -28.31 20.72 -31.64
CA GLN A 643 -28.79 20.42 -32.97
C GLN A 643 -28.80 21.66 -33.89
N GLU A 644 -28.51 22.85 -33.40
CA GLU A 644 -28.66 24.08 -34.24
C GLU A 644 -27.48 25.07 -34.28
N ASP A 645 -26.42 25.05 -33.52
CA ASP A 645 -25.27 25.92 -33.84
C ASP A 645 -23.97 25.62 -33.05
N GLY A 646 -22.83 25.66 -33.77
CA GLY A 646 -21.51 25.46 -33.17
C GLY A 646 -21.00 26.70 -32.45
N GLY A 647 -20.80 26.63 -31.18
CA GLY A 647 -20.26 27.70 -30.35
C GLY A 647 -19.32 27.25 -29.22
N GLU A 648 -18.21 27.96 -29.10
CA GLU A 648 -17.05 27.75 -28.24
C GLU A 648 -17.36 27.54 -26.76
N GLU A 649 -16.55 26.66 -26.09
CA GLU A 649 -16.59 26.37 -24.66
C GLU A 649 -16.50 27.60 -23.78
N LEU A 650 -17.49 27.83 -22.94
CA LEU A 650 -17.53 28.88 -21.94
C LEU A 650 -17.19 28.31 -20.54
N TYR A 651 -16.10 28.79 -19.99
CA TYR A 651 -15.61 28.87 -18.61
C TYR A 651 -16.27 27.99 -17.54
N GLN A 652 -15.49 27.08 -16.93
CA GLN A 652 -15.84 26.30 -15.76
C GLN A 652 -15.56 27.09 -14.46
N GLU A 653 -16.55 27.17 -13.58
CA GLU A 653 -16.36 27.65 -12.20
C GLU A 653 -15.57 26.61 -11.41
N PRO A 654 -14.51 27.00 -10.66
CA PRO A 654 -13.80 26.06 -9.79
C PRO A 654 -14.63 25.72 -8.55
N GLU A 655 -14.64 24.48 -8.17
CA GLU A 655 -15.17 24.01 -6.88
C GLU A 655 -14.44 24.70 -5.71
N ILE A 656 -15.17 25.04 -4.65
CA ILE A 656 -14.60 25.58 -3.42
C ILE A 656 -13.68 24.51 -2.80
N VAL A 657 -12.38 24.65 -2.99
CA VAL A 657 -11.35 23.76 -2.41
C VAL A 657 -11.14 24.18 -0.95
N PRO A 658 -11.25 23.26 0.04
CA PRO A 658 -10.84 23.57 1.40
C PRO A 658 -9.34 23.93 1.43
N LEU A 659 -8.97 24.93 2.23
CA LEU A 659 -7.61 25.45 2.36
C LEU A 659 -6.60 24.30 2.63
N VAL A 660 -5.68 24.10 1.71
CA VAL A 660 -4.57 23.15 1.89
C VAL A 660 -3.66 23.64 3.02
N PRO A 661 -3.25 22.80 3.96
CA PRO A 661 -2.31 23.19 5.01
C PRO A 661 -1.03 23.78 4.41
N GLY A 662 -0.53 24.89 4.99
CA GLY A 662 0.55 25.70 4.42
C GLY A 662 1.89 25.00 4.15
N PHE A 663 2.11 23.78 4.64
CA PHE A 663 3.30 22.96 4.37
C PHE A 663 3.25 22.21 3.02
N MET A 664 2.11 22.21 2.31
CA MET A 664 1.94 21.59 0.99
C MET A 664 2.00 22.59 -0.17
N GLN A 665 2.14 23.87 0.09
CA GLN A 665 2.19 24.89 -0.95
C GLN A 665 3.63 25.17 -1.41
N ASN A 666 4.06 24.47 -2.45
CA ASN A 666 5.20 24.89 -3.27
C ASN A 666 4.75 24.91 -4.73
N GLN A 667 4.39 26.08 -5.25
CA GLN A 667 4.85 26.65 -6.52
C GLN A 667 3.93 27.79 -7.00
N LYS A 668 4.55 28.83 -7.55
CA LYS A 668 3.92 30.02 -8.10
C LYS A 668 3.22 29.67 -9.42
N GLU A 669 1.91 29.45 -9.38
CA GLU A 669 1.07 29.53 -10.57
C GLU A 669 0.25 30.80 -10.49
N GLY A 670 0.16 31.53 -11.63
CA GLY A 670 -0.57 32.78 -11.73
C GLY A 670 -2.06 32.56 -11.50
N LEU A 671 -2.66 33.48 -10.72
CA LEU A 671 -4.05 33.41 -10.29
C LEU A 671 -5.04 33.39 -11.47
N THR A 672 -5.86 32.32 -11.50
CA THR A 672 -6.98 32.16 -12.43
C THR A 672 -8.20 33.01 -12.00
N GLY A 673 -9.19 33.25 -12.89
CA GLY A 673 -10.44 33.93 -12.55
C GLY A 673 -11.20 33.35 -11.33
N ALA A 674 -11.02 32.06 -11.08
CA ALA A 674 -11.50 31.31 -9.93
C ALA A 674 -10.99 31.82 -8.59
N SER A 675 -9.72 32.13 -8.52
CA SER A 675 -9.08 32.64 -7.31
C SER A 675 -9.65 34.01 -6.89
N ARG A 676 -10.15 34.79 -7.85
CA ARG A 676 -10.78 36.09 -7.58
C ARG A 676 -12.15 35.93 -6.92
N GLY A 677 -12.99 34.99 -7.39
CA GLY A 677 -14.27 34.66 -6.76
C GLY A 677 -14.09 34.27 -5.30
N THR A 678 -13.24 33.30 -5.03
CA THR A 678 -12.93 32.83 -3.67
C THR A 678 -12.43 33.97 -2.76
N ALA A 679 -11.61 34.89 -3.27
CA ALA A 679 -11.11 36.03 -2.49
C ALA A 679 -12.24 36.99 -2.07
N TYR A 680 -13.19 37.27 -2.99
CA TYR A 680 -14.33 38.12 -2.68
C TYR A 680 -15.30 37.47 -1.68
N HIS A 681 -15.67 36.21 -1.86
CA HIS A 681 -16.51 35.47 -0.92
C HIS A 681 -15.86 35.43 0.47
N LYS A 682 -14.55 35.10 0.56
CA LYS A 682 -13.83 35.09 1.83
C LYS A 682 -13.80 36.44 2.53
N LEU A 683 -13.65 37.53 1.79
CA LEU A 683 -13.72 38.85 2.39
C LEU A 683 -15.14 39.16 2.90
N MET A 684 -16.18 38.83 2.13
CA MET A 684 -17.58 39.06 2.51
C MET A 684 -17.97 38.22 3.74
N GLU A 685 -17.42 37.05 3.91
CA GLU A 685 -17.54 36.23 5.12
C GLU A 685 -16.91 36.89 6.36
N LEU A 686 -15.72 37.50 6.19
CA LEU A 686 -14.94 38.04 7.32
C LEU A 686 -15.35 39.45 7.74
N LEU A 687 -15.97 40.23 6.86
CA LEU A 687 -16.35 41.62 7.13
C LEU A 687 -17.40 41.76 8.25
N ASP A 688 -17.22 42.72 9.15
CA ASP A 688 -18.19 43.09 10.18
C ASP A 688 -19.21 44.12 9.64
N PHE A 689 -20.37 43.66 9.19
CA PHE A 689 -21.42 44.49 8.62
C PHE A 689 -22.09 45.45 9.61
N THR A 690 -21.77 45.35 10.91
CA THR A 690 -22.26 46.33 11.90
C THR A 690 -21.46 47.65 11.87
N ARG A 691 -20.31 47.65 11.17
CA ARG A 691 -19.40 48.81 11.10
C ARG A 691 -19.57 49.51 9.75
N GLN A 692 -19.37 50.82 9.76
CA GLN A 692 -19.22 51.60 8.53
C GLN A 692 -17.76 51.63 8.08
N TYR A 693 -17.52 51.33 6.86
CA TYR A 693 -16.17 51.29 6.28
C TYR A 693 -15.92 52.46 5.35
N THR A 694 -14.89 53.26 5.64
CA THR A 694 -14.25 54.15 4.68
C THR A 694 -13.22 53.34 3.85
N LYS A 695 -12.77 53.89 2.73
CA LYS A 695 -11.75 53.27 1.88
C LYS A 695 -10.48 52.88 2.64
N ALA A 696 -10.06 53.77 3.56
CA ALA A 696 -8.87 53.52 4.41
C ALA A 696 -9.16 52.40 5.45
N ALA A 697 -10.33 52.44 6.08
CA ALA A 697 -10.71 51.43 7.08
C ALA A 697 -10.85 50.05 6.48
N LEU A 698 -11.41 49.91 5.26
CA LEU A 698 -11.54 48.66 4.53
C LEU A 698 -10.18 48.12 4.10
N LYS A 699 -9.26 48.98 3.65
CA LYS A 699 -7.90 48.59 3.30
C LYS A 699 -7.14 48.04 4.54
N ASN A 700 -7.32 48.72 5.71
CA ASN A 700 -6.74 48.24 6.94
C ASN A 700 -7.35 46.91 7.39
N ALA A 701 -8.66 46.72 7.26
CA ALA A 701 -9.31 45.45 7.62
C ALA A 701 -8.80 44.28 6.75
N VAL A 702 -8.62 44.48 5.45
CA VAL A 702 -8.03 43.45 4.58
C VAL A 702 -6.59 43.13 4.99
N HIS A 703 -5.81 44.15 5.34
CA HIS A 703 -4.43 43.96 5.81
C HIS A 703 -4.39 43.23 7.19
N ASP A 704 -5.32 43.56 8.08
CA ASP A 704 -5.44 42.88 9.38
C ASP A 704 -5.82 41.41 9.20
N PHE A 705 -6.75 41.07 8.29
CA PHE A 705 -7.10 39.70 7.98
C PHE A 705 -5.94 38.89 7.34
N GLU A 706 -5.10 39.57 6.54
CA GLU A 706 -3.86 38.99 6.01
C GLU A 706 -2.88 38.69 7.15
N LYS A 707 -2.67 39.64 8.06
CA LYS A 707 -1.78 39.53 9.22
C LYS A 707 -2.24 38.44 10.20
N GLU A 708 -3.55 38.30 10.39
CA GLU A 708 -4.17 37.24 11.20
C GLU A 708 -4.21 35.90 10.51
N LYS A 709 -3.68 35.77 9.28
CA LYS A 709 -3.69 34.55 8.45
C LYS A 709 -5.12 34.02 8.12
N LYS A 710 -6.12 34.89 8.17
CA LYS A 710 -7.48 34.58 7.76
C LYS A 710 -7.68 34.69 6.25
N MET A 711 -6.76 35.41 5.58
CA MET A 711 -6.66 35.55 4.12
C MET A 711 -5.21 35.40 3.68
N THR A 712 -4.98 34.88 2.47
CA THR A 712 -3.63 34.85 1.89
C THR A 712 -3.28 36.20 1.26
N SER A 713 -2.00 36.52 1.12
CA SER A 713 -1.53 37.75 0.46
C SER A 713 -2.01 37.86 -0.99
N GLU A 714 -2.15 36.71 -1.65
CA GLU A 714 -2.64 36.60 -3.02
C GLU A 714 -4.13 36.93 -3.11
N MET A 715 -4.96 36.42 -2.19
CA MET A 715 -6.38 36.78 -2.07
C MET A 715 -6.53 38.28 -1.81
N ALA A 716 -5.76 38.85 -0.87
CA ALA A 716 -5.78 40.27 -0.57
C ALA A 716 -5.44 41.14 -1.79
N ALA A 717 -4.46 40.69 -2.60
CA ALA A 717 -4.06 41.36 -3.84
C ALA A 717 -5.13 41.35 -4.94
N CYS A 718 -6.00 40.34 -4.98
CA CYS A 718 -7.08 40.20 -5.96
C CYS A 718 -8.27 41.10 -5.70
N ILE A 719 -8.45 41.61 -4.50
CA ILE A 719 -9.62 42.36 -4.08
C ILE A 719 -9.49 43.83 -4.48
N ARG A 720 -10.49 44.32 -5.21
CA ARG A 720 -10.62 45.76 -5.49
C ARG A 720 -11.48 46.43 -4.42
N ILE A 721 -10.87 47.21 -3.54
CA ILE A 721 -11.54 47.92 -2.43
C ILE A 721 -12.73 48.77 -2.91
N SER A 722 -12.64 49.33 -4.13
CA SER A 722 -13.75 50.11 -4.72
C SER A 722 -15.00 49.28 -4.95
N ASP A 723 -14.86 48.01 -5.35
CA ASP A 723 -16.00 47.16 -5.65
C ASP A 723 -16.75 46.77 -4.38
N ILE A 724 -16.01 46.52 -3.30
CA ILE A 724 -16.56 46.23 -1.97
C ILE A 724 -17.28 47.48 -1.39
N LEU A 725 -16.71 48.66 -1.53
CA LEU A 725 -17.36 49.90 -1.09
C LEU A 725 -18.68 50.16 -1.82
N LEU A 726 -18.69 49.93 -3.13
CA LEU A 726 -19.92 50.07 -3.93
C LEU A 726 -21.00 49.08 -3.49
N PHE A 727 -20.61 47.83 -3.14
CA PHE A 727 -21.52 46.87 -2.55
C PHE A 727 -22.08 47.36 -1.22
N LEU A 728 -21.23 47.83 -0.31
CA LEU A 728 -21.66 48.29 1.01
C LEU A 728 -22.59 49.51 0.92
N GLU A 729 -22.43 50.32 -0.09
CA GLU A 729 -23.28 51.52 -0.39
C GLU A 729 -24.57 51.16 -1.15
N SER A 730 -24.66 49.94 -1.70
CA SER A 730 -25.84 49.46 -2.45
C SER A 730 -27.08 49.29 -1.54
N SER A 731 -28.24 49.06 -2.14
CA SER A 731 -29.46 48.76 -1.39
C SER A 731 -29.30 47.51 -0.54
N SER A 732 -28.79 46.44 -1.12
CA SER A 732 -28.56 45.15 -0.43
C SER A 732 -27.52 45.25 0.69
N GLY A 733 -26.41 45.94 0.47
CA GLY A 733 -25.38 46.20 1.48
C GLY A 733 -25.90 46.98 2.69
N LYS A 734 -26.71 47.99 2.49
CA LYS A 734 -27.35 48.74 3.59
C LYS A 734 -28.36 47.91 4.35
N ARG A 735 -29.16 47.09 3.65
CA ARG A 735 -30.14 46.15 4.26
C ARG A 735 -29.42 45.06 5.08
N MET A 736 -28.32 44.52 4.58
CA MET A 736 -27.49 43.59 5.32
C MET A 736 -26.91 44.22 6.57
N SER A 737 -26.38 45.44 6.48
CA SER A 737 -25.87 46.16 7.66
C SER A 737 -26.95 46.40 8.73
N ALA A 738 -28.16 46.79 8.30
CA ALA A 738 -29.31 46.96 9.19
C ALA A 738 -29.73 45.61 9.84
N ALA A 739 -29.68 44.53 9.12
CA ALA A 739 -29.96 43.18 9.63
C ALA A 739 -28.86 42.68 10.58
N ALA A 740 -27.59 42.91 10.25
CA ALA A 740 -26.44 42.59 11.09
C ALA A 740 -26.53 43.30 12.47
N GLY A 741 -26.90 44.58 12.47
CA GLY A 741 -27.12 45.32 13.72
C GLY A 741 -28.24 44.76 14.61
N LYS A 742 -29.13 43.93 14.08
CA LYS A 742 -30.19 43.24 14.80
C LYS A 742 -29.89 41.75 15.08
N GLY A 743 -28.68 41.27 14.71
CA GLY A 743 -28.32 39.87 14.81
C GLY A 743 -29.06 38.93 13.87
N LYS A 744 -29.56 39.43 12.71
CA LYS A 744 -30.38 38.72 11.75
C LYS A 744 -29.73 38.59 10.36
N LEU A 745 -28.43 38.44 10.34
CA LEU A 745 -27.62 38.21 9.15
C LEU A 745 -26.81 36.94 9.33
N TRP A 746 -26.93 35.99 8.40
CA TRP A 746 -26.17 34.74 8.35
C TRP A 746 -25.36 34.72 7.03
N ARG A 747 -24.19 34.11 7.08
CA ARG A 747 -23.25 34.05 5.97
C ARG A 747 -22.61 32.67 5.90
N GLU A 748 -22.28 32.22 4.69
CA GLU A 748 -21.65 30.90 4.42
C GLU A 748 -22.36 29.76 5.19
N GLN A 749 -23.70 29.69 5.05
CA GLN A 749 -24.49 28.70 5.77
C GLN A 749 -24.65 27.43 4.96
N PRO A 750 -24.09 26.30 5.44
CA PRO A 750 -24.33 25.00 4.79
C PRO A 750 -25.76 24.53 4.99
N PHE A 751 -26.31 23.87 3.97
CA PHE A 751 -27.61 23.24 4.04
C PHE A 751 -27.64 21.90 3.34
N VAL A 752 -28.61 21.05 3.72
CA VAL A 752 -28.98 19.82 3.05
C VAL A 752 -30.49 19.83 2.84
N LEU A 753 -30.93 19.65 1.61
CA LEU A 753 -32.34 19.64 1.21
C LEU A 753 -32.69 18.28 0.60
N GLY A 754 -33.80 17.68 1.01
CA GLY A 754 -34.39 16.54 0.32
C GLY A 754 -35.24 17.01 -0.85
N VAL A 755 -34.97 16.50 -2.03
CA VAL A 755 -35.68 16.83 -3.27
C VAL A 755 -36.26 15.55 -3.85
N ASP A 756 -37.47 15.56 -4.37
CA ASP A 756 -38.11 14.40 -4.99
C ASP A 756 -37.24 13.92 -6.20
N ALA A 757 -37.02 12.61 -6.30
CA ALA A 757 -36.15 12.00 -7.32
C ALA A 757 -36.60 12.34 -8.76
N ASP A 758 -37.88 12.53 -9.00
CA ASP A 758 -38.45 12.90 -10.30
C ASP A 758 -38.01 14.31 -10.78
N GLN A 759 -37.67 15.20 -9.84
CA GLN A 759 -37.15 16.54 -10.18
C GLN A 759 -35.70 16.52 -10.63
N VAL A 760 -34.92 15.53 -10.20
CA VAL A 760 -33.49 15.37 -10.54
C VAL A 760 -33.28 14.41 -11.71
N TYR A 761 -34.14 13.39 -11.81
CA TYR A 761 -34.14 12.36 -12.86
C TYR A 761 -35.48 12.38 -13.63
N PRO A 762 -35.64 13.25 -14.63
CA PRO A 762 -36.89 13.33 -15.39
C PRO A 762 -37.22 11.98 -16.05
N GLY A 763 -38.39 11.43 -15.72
CA GLY A 763 -38.86 10.14 -16.22
C GLY A 763 -38.65 8.96 -15.28
N PHE A 764 -38.07 9.20 -14.10
CA PHE A 764 -38.07 8.20 -13.05
C PHE A 764 -39.48 8.09 -12.46
N SER A 765 -40.05 6.89 -12.60
CA SER A 765 -41.30 6.52 -11.93
C SER A 765 -40.90 5.43 -10.93
N GLY A 766 -40.87 5.77 -9.64
CA GLY A 766 -40.68 4.79 -8.56
C GLY A 766 -41.63 3.60 -8.67
N GLU A 767 -41.55 2.64 -7.77
CA GLU A 767 -42.34 1.39 -7.81
C GLU A 767 -43.80 1.64 -8.18
N PRO A 768 -44.37 0.86 -9.12
CA PRO A 768 -45.76 0.94 -9.41
C PRO A 768 -46.59 0.51 -8.18
N GLY A 769 -47.09 1.48 -7.42
CA GLY A 769 -47.90 1.24 -6.23
C GLY A 769 -47.31 1.75 -4.91
N SER A 770 -46.08 2.24 -4.87
CA SER A 770 -45.52 2.92 -3.70
C SER A 770 -46.12 4.31 -3.55
N GLN A 771 -46.64 4.64 -2.34
CA GLN A 771 -47.09 5.99 -2.00
C GLN A 771 -45.92 6.88 -1.48
N GLU A 772 -44.76 6.30 -1.24
CA GLU A 772 -43.58 7.02 -0.76
C GLU A 772 -42.74 7.47 -1.97
N LYS A 773 -42.46 8.78 -2.06
CA LYS A 773 -41.59 9.35 -3.06
C LYS A 773 -40.14 9.17 -2.62
N GLU A 774 -39.31 8.74 -3.52
CA GLU A 774 -37.87 8.68 -3.29
C GLU A 774 -37.28 10.07 -3.23
N VAL A 775 -36.40 10.29 -2.25
CA VAL A 775 -35.80 11.58 -1.94
C VAL A 775 -34.30 11.54 -2.19
N ILE A 776 -33.83 12.50 -3.00
CA ILE A 776 -32.41 12.74 -3.25
C ILE A 776 -31.93 13.91 -2.40
N LEU A 777 -30.76 13.76 -1.81
CA LEU A 777 -30.17 14.81 -0.99
C LEU A 777 -29.38 15.81 -1.83
N VAL A 778 -29.72 17.09 -1.68
CA VAL A 778 -29.01 18.21 -2.31
C VAL A 778 -28.34 19.04 -1.24
N GLN A 779 -27.02 19.20 -1.35
CA GLN A 779 -26.23 19.99 -0.41
C GLN A 779 -25.64 21.23 -1.07
N GLY A 780 -25.49 22.30 -0.30
CA GLY A 780 -24.87 23.55 -0.76
C GLY A 780 -24.50 24.47 0.39
N ILE A 781 -23.94 25.61 0.05
CA ILE A 781 -23.61 26.70 0.97
C ILE A 781 -24.27 27.95 0.45
N ILE A 782 -25.05 28.63 1.29
CA ILE A 782 -25.71 29.89 0.98
C ILE A 782 -24.74 31.01 1.34
N ASP A 783 -24.36 31.85 0.40
CA ASP A 783 -23.41 32.95 0.60
C ASP A 783 -23.84 33.90 1.72
N ALA A 784 -25.06 34.40 1.63
CA ALA A 784 -25.67 35.22 2.69
C ALA A 784 -27.19 35.18 2.62
N TYR A 785 -27.83 35.22 3.78
CA TYR A 785 -29.25 35.56 3.88
C TYR A 785 -29.50 36.40 5.13
N PHE A 786 -30.57 37.16 5.10
CA PHE A 786 -30.96 37.99 6.26
C PHE A 786 -32.49 38.07 6.40
N GLU A 787 -32.93 38.19 7.63
CA GLU A 787 -34.35 38.33 7.97
C GLU A 787 -34.79 39.79 8.03
N GLU A 788 -35.90 40.11 7.36
CA GLU A 788 -36.67 41.33 7.52
C GLU A 788 -38.03 41.07 8.16
N LYS A 789 -38.82 42.11 8.33
CA LYS A 789 -40.13 41.98 9.00
C LYS A 789 -41.12 41.03 8.30
N ASP A 790 -41.04 40.95 7.00
CA ASP A 790 -41.98 40.35 6.04
C ASP A 790 -41.41 39.11 5.31
N GLY A 791 -40.24 38.65 5.64
CA GLY A 791 -39.64 37.45 5.03
C GLY A 791 -38.10 37.45 5.02
N ILE A 792 -37.55 36.45 4.38
CA ILE A 792 -36.12 36.24 4.20
C ILE A 792 -35.64 36.82 2.86
N VAL A 793 -34.49 37.37 2.83
CA VAL A 793 -33.81 37.82 1.59
C VAL A 793 -32.56 36.98 1.43
N VAL A 794 -32.42 36.30 0.28
CA VAL A 794 -31.24 35.54 -0.10
C VAL A 794 -30.36 36.36 -1.00
N LEU A 795 -29.06 36.40 -0.74
CA LEU A 795 -28.08 37.12 -1.51
C LEU A 795 -26.91 36.21 -1.91
N ASP A 796 -26.57 36.20 -3.16
CA ASP A 796 -25.49 35.40 -3.76
C ASP A 796 -24.49 36.34 -4.46
N TYR A 797 -23.18 36.14 -4.27
CA TYR A 797 -22.14 37.03 -4.80
C TYR A 797 -21.51 36.44 -6.06
N LYS A 798 -21.41 37.21 -7.13
CA LYS A 798 -20.79 36.73 -8.38
C LYS A 798 -19.73 37.69 -8.90
N THR A 799 -18.59 37.13 -9.30
CA THR A 799 -17.46 37.85 -9.91
C THR A 799 -17.26 37.55 -11.38
N ASP A 800 -18.19 36.80 -11.99
CA ASP A 800 -18.15 36.34 -13.37
C ASP A 800 -18.04 37.51 -14.35
N LYS A 801 -17.28 37.30 -15.42
CA LYS A 801 -17.21 38.25 -16.54
C LYS A 801 -18.38 37.99 -17.48
N VAL A 802 -19.48 38.70 -17.28
CA VAL A 802 -20.70 38.62 -18.10
C VAL A 802 -20.95 39.94 -18.77
N LYS A 803 -21.71 39.92 -19.88
CA LYS A 803 -22.07 41.12 -20.66
C LYS A 803 -23.42 41.71 -20.28
N SER A 804 -24.31 40.92 -19.70
CA SER A 804 -25.65 41.38 -19.31
C SER A 804 -26.15 40.70 -18.02
N ALA A 805 -27.13 41.32 -17.36
CA ALA A 805 -27.79 40.83 -16.18
C ALA A 805 -28.61 39.55 -16.46
N GLU A 806 -29.19 39.44 -17.67
CA GLU A 806 -29.99 38.30 -18.09
C GLU A 806 -29.18 37.00 -18.07
N GLN A 807 -27.92 37.05 -18.52
CA GLN A 807 -27.02 35.87 -18.49
C GLN A 807 -26.78 35.33 -17.07
N LEU A 808 -26.72 36.23 -16.07
CA LEU A 808 -26.59 35.80 -14.67
C LEU A 808 -27.89 35.22 -14.14
N LYS A 809 -29.06 35.80 -14.54
CA LYS A 809 -30.36 35.27 -14.13
C LYS A 809 -30.54 33.82 -14.59
N GLU A 810 -30.38 33.60 -15.89
CA GLU A 810 -30.49 32.24 -16.45
C GLU A 810 -29.53 31.27 -15.80
N ARG A 811 -28.28 31.68 -15.66
CA ARG A 811 -27.23 30.79 -15.11
C ARG A 811 -27.42 30.39 -13.63
N TYR A 812 -27.96 31.28 -12.80
CA TYR A 812 -28.04 31.12 -11.36
C TYR A 812 -29.45 30.98 -10.80
N HIS A 813 -30.47 30.99 -11.64
CA HIS A 813 -31.87 30.84 -11.23
C HIS A 813 -32.08 29.52 -10.41
N ALA A 814 -31.69 28.38 -10.93
CA ALA A 814 -31.87 27.09 -10.28
C ALA A 814 -31.14 27.03 -8.91
N GLN A 815 -29.96 27.61 -8.80
CA GLN A 815 -29.19 27.67 -7.57
C GLN A 815 -29.95 28.43 -6.49
N LEU A 816 -30.48 29.61 -6.81
CA LEU A 816 -31.20 30.42 -5.84
C LEU A 816 -32.58 29.83 -5.49
N GLU A 817 -33.20 29.06 -6.40
CA GLU A 817 -34.40 28.29 -6.09
C GLU A 817 -34.14 27.23 -5.00
N TYR A 818 -33.07 26.45 -5.14
CA TYR A 818 -32.69 25.48 -4.11
C TYR A 818 -32.33 26.15 -2.78
N TYR A 819 -31.68 27.31 -2.81
CA TYR A 819 -31.40 28.09 -1.59
C TYR A 819 -32.69 28.55 -0.92
N ALA A 820 -33.64 29.04 -1.70
CA ALA A 820 -34.94 29.47 -1.17
C ALA A 820 -35.72 28.31 -0.58
N GLN A 821 -35.85 27.20 -1.29
CA GLN A 821 -36.52 26.00 -0.79
C GLN A 821 -35.89 25.48 0.50
N ALA A 822 -34.55 25.46 0.59
CA ALA A 822 -33.89 25.03 1.81
C ALA A 822 -34.17 25.95 3.00
N LEU A 823 -34.16 27.28 2.80
CA LEU A 823 -34.43 28.23 3.85
C LEU A 823 -35.89 28.23 4.27
N GLU A 824 -36.83 28.11 3.32
CA GLU A 824 -38.27 28.02 3.62
C GLU A 824 -38.58 26.74 4.41
N GLY A 825 -38.00 25.60 4.05
CA GLY A 825 -38.17 24.37 4.79
C GLY A 825 -37.52 24.37 6.18
N LEU A 826 -36.35 25.02 6.34
CA LEU A 826 -35.62 25.07 7.61
C LEU A 826 -36.15 26.10 8.60
N LEU A 827 -36.60 27.24 8.11
CA LEU A 827 -36.95 28.41 8.97
C LEU A 827 -38.45 28.64 9.04
N GLU A 828 -39.25 27.89 8.26
CA GLU A 828 -40.73 28.03 8.15
C GLU A 828 -41.15 29.50 7.86
N LYS A 829 -40.36 30.21 7.08
CA LYS A 829 -40.59 31.61 6.67
C LYS A 829 -40.45 31.75 5.16
N PRO A 830 -41.28 32.55 4.50
CA PRO A 830 -41.16 32.73 3.06
C PRO A 830 -39.89 33.53 2.67
N VAL A 831 -39.25 33.11 1.55
CA VAL A 831 -38.19 33.89 0.91
C VAL A 831 -38.87 34.90 -0.01
N LYS A 832 -38.80 36.18 0.34
CA LYS A 832 -39.46 37.26 -0.42
C LYS A 832 -38.63 37.79 -1.58
N GLU A 833 -37.31 37.75 -1.50
CA GLU A 833 -36.43 38.28 -2.55
C GLU A 833 -35.21 37.37 -2.69
N LYS A 834 -34.83 37.11 -3.93
CA LYS A 834 -33.60 36.41 -4.33
C LYS A 834 -32.74 37.37 -5.13
N ILE A 835 -31.54 37.67 -4.66
CA ILE A 835 -30.69 38.73 -5.22
C ILE A 835 -29.33 38.16 -5.59
N ILE A 836 -28.87 38.42 -6.81
CA ILE A 836 -27.47 38.22 -7.19
C ILE A 836 -26.81 39.59 -7.19
N TYR A 837 -25.70 39.73 -6.48
CA TYR A 837 -24.86 40.92 -6.59
C TYR A 837 -23.67 40.65 -7.50
N SER A 838 -23.60 41.28 -8.65
CA SER A 838 -22.49 41.16 -9.57
C SER A 838 -21.40 42.19 -9.31
N PHE A 839 -20.23 41.77 -8.84
CA PHE A 839 -19.07 42.64 -8.67
C PHE A 839 -18.48 43.12 -10.02
N THR A 840 -18.79 42.43 -11.11
CA THR A 840 -18.32 42.80 -12.46
C THR A 840 -19.22 43.84 -13.07
N LEU A 841 -20.54 43.69 -13.02
CA LEU A 841 -21.51 44.68 -13.50
C LEU A 841 -21.75 45.80 -12.47
N ARG A 842 -21.42 45.57 -11.20
CA ARG A 842 -21.64 46.50 -10.05
C ARG A 842 -23.11 46.82 -9.83
N GLU A 843 -23.97 45.85 -10.00
CA GLU A 843 -25.42 46.02 -9.86
C GLU A 843 -26.08 44.87 -9.11
N GLU A 844 -27.27 45.14 -8.61
CA GLU A 844 -28.15 44.16 -7.95
C GLU A 844 -29.12 43.62 -8.98
N ILE A 845 -29.14 42.27 -9.10
CA ILE A 845 -30.00 41.58 -10.05
C ILE A 845 -31.03 40.81 -9.22
N ARG A 846 -32.28 41.13 -9.37
CA ARG A 846 -33.40 40.46 -8.67
C ARG A 846 -33.98 39.35 -9.56
N LEU A 847 -34.20 38.18 -8.97
CA LEU A 847 -34.82 37.03 -9.60
C LEU A 847 -36.28 36.93 -9.21
#